data_ed488554361cce291e3267deab286b54
#
_entry.id   ed488554361cce291e3267deab286b54
#
_cell.length_a   1.000
_cell.length_b   1.000
_cell.length_c   1.000
_cell.angle_alpha   90.00
_cell.angle_beta   90.00
_cell.angle_gamma   90.00
#
_symmetry.space_group_name_H-M   'P 1'
#
loop_
_entity.id
_entity.type
_entity.pdbx_description
1 polymer ?
#
loop_
_entity_poly.entity_id
_entity_poly.type
_entity_poly.pdbx_seq_one_letter_code
_entity_poly.pdbx_strand_id
1 'polypeptide(L)'
;MSDAKTAEQAPIEQTPRPIPEVVQKQYDHLVETIRAYNPSADFAQIDAAFRYAAAHHGAQKRKDGSPFVTHPIAVAQIVAEELHLDSESIIAALLHDCIEDTDATYDDIAKRFSPTVADLVEGVSKLTRVHYTSKEEEQMENLRKMLMAMAKDIRVILIKIADRTHNMRTMEYQSTDKQRQKSLETMEIYAPIAHRLGMQRMKWELEDLSLKYLDPTAFSEITHSLEEKSKEYGSFMERIQKQIEGKLTEDHIPFRRVYGRMKHPYSIYRKMYAQSKTMDEVFDLFAFRVIVDTVADCYNVLGVIHDLYRPVLGRFKDYIGTPKPNGYQSLHTTVMGPDGVMFEVQIRTQEMHDIAEYGIAAHWKYKQGISGSANEQNYEWVRRLLENQENTDAEEFIHTLKVDMFADEVFVFTPRGDVTNLPTGATPIDFAYSVHSAVGNSMVGAKVNGRIVPLDYQLKNGDVVEILTSKSAHGPSRDWLQIAKSNEARGKIRQWFKKEKREENIVNGRAAFESELKHYGISVAAVTGDELRPTLLKKTGFGNLDDMYAAIGYGGFSAQKAVNRIRDELKALNKQQQAERDATVPIPGEPGKTRPAVPMREKSEDGIVVQGLSNCLVKFSKCCTPVPGDDIVGFITRGYGVSVHRADCPNAAPERRRPEEAGRWVKVSWGKDVKQSYQTSLDIYAKDRIDLVLDVSAVLSSTQTRVAGLNAKTTADGFALIHLEIFVADSEQLSAVMRRLHQISGVMKVDRPAG
;
A
#
# COMPACT_ATOMS: atom_id res chain seq x y z
N MET A 1 -50.31 -46.07 -7.83
CA MET A 1 -50.13 -46.55 -6.44
C MET A 1 -48.66 -46.76 -6.27
N SER A 2 -47.94 -45.88 -5.65
CA SER A 2 -47.78 -45.61 -4.23
C SER A 2 -47.12 -44.24 -4.04
N ASP A 3 -47.70 -43.45 -3.16
CA ASP A 3 -47.24 -42.15 -2.68
C ASP A 3 -45.91 -42.28 -1.91
N ALA A 4 -44.92 -41.48 -2.30
CA ALA A 4 -43.79 -41.20 -1.46
C ALA A 4 -43.97 -39.75 -0.93
N LYS A 5 -44.45 -39.65 0.31
CA LYS A 5 -44.55 -38.43 1.10
C LYS A 5 -43.18 -37.80 1.27
N THR A 6 -43.03 -36.59 0.77
CA THR A 6 -41.99 -35.63 1.17
C THR A 6 -42.20 -35.30 2.64
N ALA A 7 -41.34 -35.76 3.51
CA ALA A 7 -41.28 -35.32 4.89
C ALA A 7 -40.68 -33.92 4.93
N GLU A 8 -41.52 -32.95 5.18
CA GLU A 8 -41.19 -31.61 5.65
C GLU A 8 -40.43 -31.73 6.97
N GLN A 9 -39.14 -31.51 6.96
CA GLN A 9 -38.34 -31.43 8.19
C GLN A 9 -38.74 -30.14 8.91
N ALA A 10 -39.41 -30.28 10.03
CA ALA A 10 -39.68 -29.20 10.95
C ALA A 10 -38.38 -28.55 11.43
N PRO A 11 -38.38 -27.21 11.66
CA PRO A 11 -37.18 -26.53 12.15
C PRO A 11 -36.79 -27.11 13.53
N ILE A 12 -35.54 -27.54 13.64
CA ILE A 12 -34.96 -28.00 14.91
C ILE A 12 -34.94 -26.79 15.86
N GLU A 13 -35.89 -26.69 16.74
CA GLU A 13 -35.82 -25.83 17.91
C GLU A 13 -34.66 -26.27 18.79
N GLN A 14 -33.47 -25.70 18.51
CA GLN A 14 -32.33 -25.88 19.38
C GLN A 14 -32.65 -25.18 20.71
N THR A 15 -32.81 -25.95 21.78
CA THR A 15 -32.86 -25.42 23.15
C THR A 15 -31.69 -24.45 23.37
N PRO A 16 -31.93 -23.19 23.73
CA PRO A 16 -30.87 -22.19 23.84
C PRO A 16 -29.86 -22.67 24.91
N ARG A 17 -28.63 -22.92 24.47
CA ARG A 17 -27.54 -23.22 25.40
C ARG A 17 -27.31 -22.02 26.30
N PRO A 18 -27.04 -22.24 27.60
CA PRO A 18 -26.79 -21.13 28.51
C PRO A 18 -25.56 -20.34 28.03
N ILE A 19 -25.73 -19.04 27.86
CA ILE A 19 -24.65 -18.12 27.47
C ILE A 19 -23.63 -18.08 28.61
N PRO A 20 -22.34 -18.29 28.39
CA PRO A 20 -21.32 -18.22 29.42
C PRO A 20 -21.31 -16.83 30.10
N GLU A 21 -21.10 -16.79 31.42
CA GLU A 21 -21.14 -15.56 32.23
C GLU A 21 -20.15 -14.49 31.69
N VAL A 22 -18.98 -14.91 31.20
CA VAL A 22 -17.96 -14.00 30.57
C VAL A 22 -18.52 -13.31 29.34
N VAL A 23 -19.25 -14.05 28.50
CA VAL A 23 -19.88 -13.52 27.28
C VAL A 23 -21.00 -12.55 27.65
N GLN A 24 -21.81 -12.90 28.65
CA GLN A 24 -22.88 -12.02 29.10
C GLN A 24 -22.32 -10.70 29.64
N LYS A 25 -21.26 -10.73 30.46
CA LYS A 25 -20.63 -9.52 30.98
C LYS A 25 -20.09 -8.59 29.87
N GLN A 26 -19.51 -9.17 28.81
CA GLN A 26 -19.07 -8.39 27.68
C GLN A 26 -20.24 -7.74 26.93
N TYR A 27 -21.32 -8.47 26.74
CA TYR A 27 -22.53 -7.93 26.13
C TYR A 27 -23.20 -6.86 27.01
N ASP A 28 -23.26 -7.04 28.31
CA ASP A 28 -23.81 -6.04 29.25
C ASP A 28 -23.01 -4.74 29.18
N HIS A 29 -21.68 -4.82 29.08
CA HIS A 29 -20.82 -3.67 28.90
C HIS A 29 -21.08 -2.96 27.56
N LEU A 30 -21.27 -3.72 26.44
CA LEU A 30 -21.68 -3.16 25.16
C LEU A 30 -22.99 -2.37 25.28
N VAL A 31 -24.00 -2.92 25.96
CA VAL A 31 -25.31 -2.27 26.17
C VAL A 31 -25.16 -0.98 26.99
N GLU A 32 -24.34 -0.98 28.03
CA GLU A 32 -24.04 0.23 28.82
C GLU A 32 -23.36 1.30 27.95
N THR A 33 -22.38 0.91 27.16
CA THR A 33 -21.71 1.80 26.24
C THR A 33 -22.67 2.44 25.24
N ILE A 34 -23.55 1.64 24.61
CA ILE A 34 -24.54 2.16 23.65
C ILE A 34 -25.50 3.12 24.35
N ARG A 35 -25.96 2.76 25.54
CA ARG A 35 -26.91 3.59 26.31
C ARG A 35 -26.34 4.95 26.67
N ALA A 36 -25.03 5.03 26.87
CA ALA A 36 -24.36 6.30 27.21
C ALA A 36 -24.39 7.32 26.06
N TYR A 37 -24.28 6.91 24.80
CA TYR A 37 -24.29 7.84 23.67
C TYR A 37 -25.59 7.84 22.85
N ASN A 38 -26.34 6.72 22.86
CA ASN A 38 -27.61 6.58 22.12
C ASN A 38 -28.68 5.91 23.01
N PRO A 39 -29.28 6.65 23.96
CA PRO A 39 -30.31 6.12 24.82
C PRO A 39 -31.57 5.63 24.10
N SER A 40 -31.81 6.10 22.88
CA SER A 40 -32.97 5.75 22.03
C SER A 40 -32.70 4.57 21.09
N ALA A 41 -31.56 3.88 21.22
CA ALA A 41 -31.23 2.71 20.41
C ALA A 41 -32.28 1.60 20.59
N ASP A 42 -32.49 0.79 19.55
CA ASP A 42 -33.37 -0.37 19.60
C ASP A 42 -32.67 -1.54 20.32
N PHE A 43 -32.68 -1.47 21.65
CA PHE A 43 -32.07 -2.49 22.51
C PHE A 43 -32.71 -3.87 22.36
N ALA A 44 -34.00 -3.94 21.95
CA ALA A 44 -34.67 -5.21 21.73
C ALA A 44 -34.10 -5.92 20.49
N GLN A 45 -33.85 -5.17 19.40
CA GLN A 45 -33.23 -5.70 18.19
C GLN A 45 -31.73 -6.04 18.40
N ILE A 46 -31.01 -5.24 19.19
CA ILE A 46 -29.60 -5.50 19.54
C ILE A 46 -29.51 -6.80 20.39
N ASP A 47 -30.40 -7.01 21.39
CA ASP A 47 -30.44 -8.26 22.16
C ASP A 47 -30.81 -9.46 21.28
N ALA A 48 -31.77 -9.29 20.38
CA ALA A 48 -32.13 -10.34 19.41
C ALA A 48 -30.96 -10.72 18.52
N ALA A 49 -30.16 -9.74 18.06
CA ALA A 49 -28.94 -9.99 17.22
C ALA A 49 -27.85 -10.71 18.01
N PHE A 50 -27.60 -10.30 19.26
CA PHE A 50 -26.67 -10.99 20.13
C PHE A 50 -27.04 -12.44 20.35
N ARG A 51 -28.34 -12.72 20.70
CA ARG A 51 -28.81 -14.08 20.87
C ARG A 51 -28.77 -14.91 19.59
N TYR A 52 -29.05 -14.29 18.45
CA TYR A 52 -28.96 -14.93 17.15
C TYR A 52 -27.52 -15.34 16.85
N ALA A 53 -26.55 -14.43 16.99
CA ALA A 53 -25.14 -14.72 16.81
C ALA A 53 -24.63 -15.80 17.77
N ALA A 54 -25.02 -15.73 19.07
CA ALA A 54 -24.64 -16.72 20.07
C ALA A 54 -25.21 -18.12 19.79
N ALA A 55 -26.42 -18.21 19.23
CA ALA A 55 -27.04 -19.47 18.85
C ALA A 55 -26.37 -20.10 17.62
N HIS A 56 -26.12 -19.33 16.57
CA HIS A 56 -25.52 -19.81 15.33
C HIS A 56 -24.04 -20.18 15.47
N HIS A 57 -23.24 -19.38 16.19
CA HIS A 57 -21.83 -19.72 16.48
C HIS A 57 -21.71 -20.87 17.51
N GLY A 58 -22.69 -21.07 18.36
CA GLY A 58 -22.84 -22.23 19.23
C GLY A 58 -21.58 -22.63 20.00
N ALA A 59 -20.99 -23.77 19.66
CA ALA A 59 -19.80 -24.31 20.32
C ALA A 59 -18.47 -23.90 19.63
N GLN A 60 -18.51 -23.06 18.62
CA GLN A 60 -17.29 -22.59 17.96
C GLN A 60 -16.39 -21.86 18.96
N LYS A 61 -15.08 -22.10 18.85
CA LYS A 61 -14.05 -21.48 19.69
C LYS A 61 -13.02 -20.76 18.85
N ARG A 62 -12.53 -19.67 19.38
CA ARG A 62 -11.36 -18.98 18.87
C ARG A 62 -10.07 -19.77 19.18
N LYS A 63 -8.94 -19.36 18.61
CA LYS A 63 -7.65 -20.01 18.84
C LYS A 63 -7.11 -19.84 20.26
N ASP A 64 -7.54 -18.79 20.96
CA ASP A 64 -7.27 -18.58 22.38
C ASP A 64 -8.12 -19.45 23.30
N GLY A 65 -9.06 -20.25 22.73
CA GLY A 65 -9.99 -21.11 23.44
C GLY A 65 -11.28 -20.43 23.90
N SER A 66 -11.43 -19.13 23.74
CA SER A 66 -12.66 -18.38 24.07
C SER A 66 -13.82 -18.72 23.13
N PRO A 67 -15.09 -18.56 23.56
CA PRO A 67 -16.25 -18.72 22.67
C PRO A 67 -16.15 -17.76 21.46
N PHE A 68 -16.49 -18.22 20.27
CA PHE A 68 -16.36 -17.42 19.05
C PHE A 68 -17.13 -16.09 19.12
N VAL A 69 -18.32 -16.12 19.72
CA VAL A 69 -19.22 -14.95 19.85
C VAL A 69 -18.59 -13.76 20.59
N THR A 70 -17.49 -13.95 21.33
CA THR A 70 -16.74 -12.85 21.96
C THR A 70 -16.14 -11.90 20.91
N HIS A 71 -15.85 -12.40 19.69
CA HIS A 71 -15.35 -11.59 18.60
C HIS A 71 -16.39 -10.60 18.06
N PRO A 72 -17.58 -11.01 17.60
CA PRO A 72 -18.60 -10.06 17.16
C PRO A 72 -19.01 -9.06 18.25
N ILE A 73 -19.03 -9.47 19.53
CA ILE A 73 -19.29 -8.54 20.63
C ILE A 73 -18.19 -7.48 20.72
N ALA A 74 -16.92 -7.88 20.63
CA ALA A 74 -15.79 -6.95 20.68
C ALA A 74 -15.76 -6.02 19.46
N VAL A 75 -16.12 -6.51 18.26
CA VAL A 75 -16.28 -5.67 17.06
C VAL A 75 -17.40 -4.66 17.26
N ALA A 76 -18.57 -5.09 17.78
CA ALA A 76 -19.68 -4.21 18.10
C ALA A 76 -19.30 -3.18 19.20
N GLN A 77 -18.46 -3.57 20.18
CA GLN A 77 -17.92 -2.66 21.18
C GLN A 77 -17.05 -1.56 20.56
N ILE A 78 -16.17 -1.91 19.61
CA ILE A 78 -15.37 -0.92 18.87
C ILE A 78 -16.29 0.02 18.07
N VAL A 79 -17.31 -0.52 17.40
CA VAL A 79 -18.28 0.27 16.63
C VAL A 79 -19.07 1.21 17.55
N ALA A 80 -19.42 0.77 18.75
CA ALA A 80 -20.15 1.59 19.73
C ALA A 80 -19.25 2.63 20.40
N GLU A 81 -18.10 2.23 20.93
CA GLU A 81 -17.24 3.06 21.77
C GLU A 81 -16.36 4.02 20.98
N GLU A 82 -15.82 3.55 19.87
CA GLU A 82 -14.86 4.32 19.07
C GLU A 82 -15.51 5.04 17.89
N LEU A 83 -16.61 4.53 17.32
CA LEU A 83 -17.24 5.10 16.13
C LEU A 83 -18.62 5.71 16.41
N HIS A 84 -19.27 5.40 17.52
CA HIS A 84 -20.60 5.88 17.92
C HIS A 84 -21.67 5.72 16.80
N LEU A 85 -21.68 4.57 16.11
CA LEU A 85 -22.59 4.33 15.00
C LEU A 85 -24.02 3.98 15.50
N ASP A 86 -24.96 3.90 14.56
CA ASP A 86 -26.36 3.61 14.79
C ASP A 86 -26.65 2.15 15.16
N SER A 87 -27.90 1.87 15.55
CA SER A 87 -28.34 0.53 15.97
C SER A 87 -28.18 -0.52 14.87
N GLU A 88 -28.45 -0.17 13.58
CA GLU A 88 -28.27 -1.09 12.47
C GLU A 88 -26.82 -1.51 12.28
N SER A 89 -25.87 -0.58 12.45
CA SER A 89 -24.43 -0.85 12.41
C SER A 89 -23.99 -1.77 13.56
N ILE A 90 -24.51 -1.57 14.78
CA ILE A 90 -24.23 -2.43 15.92
C ILE A 90 -24.76 -3.84 15.68
N ILE A 91 -26.00 -3.96 15.19
CA ILE A 91 -26.62 -5.24 14.84
C ILE A 91 -25.81 -5.94 13.73
N ALA A 92 -25.42 -5.21 12.69
CA ALA A 92 -24.58 -5.75 11.63
C ALA A 92 -23.20 -6.20 12.14
N ALA A 93 -22.59 -5.46 13.08
CA ALA A 93 -21.33 -5.85 13.71
C ALA A 93 -21.48 -7.13 14.56
N LEU A 94 -22.60 -7.32 15.25
CA LEU A 94 -22.89 -8.56 15.99
C LEU A 94 -23.10 -9.76 15.05
N LEU A 95 -23.58 -9.54 13.84
CA LEU A 95 -23.95 -10.58 12.87
C LEU A 95 -22.94 -10.81 11.75
N HIS A 96 -21.84 -10.03 11.66
CA HIS A 96 -20.98 -9.94 10.48
C HIS A 96 -20.36 -11.26 10.03
N ASP A 97 -20.07 -12.18 10.95
CA ASP A 97 -19.49 -13.50 10.66
C ASP A 97 -20.57 -14.60 10.51
N CYS A 98 -21.86 -14.29 10.78
CA CYS A 98 -22.91 -15.32 10.74
C CYS A 98 -23.11 -15.92 9.35
N ILE A 99 -23.05 -15.10 8.27
CA ILE A 99 -23.20 -15.59 6.88
C ILE A 99 -21.94 -16.35 6.42
N GLU A 100 -20.74 -15.95 6.91
CA GLU A 100 -19.46 -16.54 6.51
C GLU A 100 -19.21 -17.88 7.23
N ASP A 101 -19.45 -17.93 8.54
CA ASP A 101 -18.98 -19.02 9.42
C ASP A 101 -20.10 -19.91 9.96
N THR A 102 -21.37 -19.65 9.60
CA THR A 102 -22.52 -20.45 10.04
C THR A 102 -23.48 -20.79 8.89
N ASP A 103 -24.61 -21.39 9.20
CA ASP A 103 -25.71 -21.71 8.28
C ASP A 103 -26.69 -20.56 8.03
N ALA A 104 -26.46 -19.38 8.65
CA ALA A 104 -27.29 -18.21 8.46
C ALA A 104 -27.23 -17.67 7.02
N THR A 105 -28.40 -17.29 6.48
CA THR A 105 -28.49 -16.75 5.13
C THR A 105 -28.83 -15.26 5.13
N TYR A 106 -28.58 -14.60 4.01
CA TYR A 106 -28.99 -13.21 3.79
C TYR A 106 -30.51 -13.03 4.04
N ASP A 107 -31.33 -13.93 3.50
CA ASP A 107 -32.80 -13.85 3.62
C ASP A 107 -33.28 -14.00 5.07
N ASP A 108 -32.61 -14.81 5.89
CA ASP A 108 -32.93 -14.99 7.30
C ASP A 108 -32.67 -13.69 8.08
N ILE A 109 -31.50 -13.07 7.83
CA ILE A 109 -31.14 -11.80 8.45
C ILE A 109 -32.07 -10.67 7.99
N ALA A 110 -32.34 -10.58 6.69
CA ALA A 110 -33.23 -9.55 6.12
C ALA A 110 -34.65 -9.62 6.67
N LYS A 111 -35.21 -10.84 6.84
CA LYS A 111 -36.55 -11.04 7.41
C LYS A 111 -36.61 -10.76 8.89
N ARG A 112 -35.55 -11.10 9.63
CA ARG A 112 -35.56 -11.02 11.09
C ARG A 112 -35.18 -9.63 11.62
N PHE A 113 -34.30 -8.93 10.96
CA PHE A 113 -33.79 -7.62 11.37
C PHE A 113 -34.20 -6.52 10.38
N SER A 114 -33.48 -6.38 9.27
CA SER A 114 -33.88 -5.51 8.16
C SER A 114 -33.05 -5.85 6.89
N PRO A 115 -33.54 -5.47 5.70
CA PRO A 115 -32.74 -5.54 4.47
C PRO A 115 -31.42 -4.75 4.59
N THR A 116 -31.46 -3.58 5.24
CA THR A 116 -30.26 -2.74 5.45
C THR A 116 -29.20 -3.49 6.27
N VAL A 117 -29.61 -4.15 7.37
CA VAL A 117 -28.68 -4.96 8.18
C VAL A 117 -28.11 -6.11 7.36
N ALA A 118 -28.94 -6.81 6.58
CA ALA A 118 -28.49 -7.91 5.74
C ALA A 118 -27.48 -7.45 4.67
N ASP A 119 -27.73 -6.28 4.03
CA ASP A 119 -26.82 -5.66 3.07
C ASP A 119 -25.46 -5.29 3.71
N LEU A 120 -25.49 -4.74 4.93
CA LEU A 120 -24.28 -4.45 5.69
C LEU A 120 -23.48 -5.72 5.99
N VAL A 121 -24.13 -6.77 6.50
CA VAL A 121 -23.49 -8.05 6.83
C VAL A 121 -22.92 -8.71 5.59
N GLU A 122 -23.66 -8.76 4.47
CA GLU A 122 -23.18 -9.29 3.21
C GLU A 122 -21.99 -8.50 2.66
N GLY A 123 -22.03 -7.16 2.78
CA GLY A 123 -20.96 -6.27 2.34
C GLY A 123 -19.65 -6.50 3.13
N VAL A 124 -19.74 -6.83 4.42
CA VAL A 124 -18.59 -7.13 5.28
C VAL A 124 -18.03 -8.53 5.02
N SER A 125 -18.87 -9.50 4.63
CA SER A 125 -18.49 -10.90 4.42
C SER A 125 -17.61 -11.09 3.16
N LYS A 126 -16.74 -12.12 3.16
CA LYS A 126 -15.91 -12.47 2.00
C LYS A 126 -16.69 -13.24 0.93
N LEU A 127 -16.13 -13.33 -0.28
CA LEU A 127 -16.65 -14.17 -1.36
C LEU A 127 -16.22 -15.63 -1.12
N THR A 128 -17.02 -16.38 -0.35
CA THR A 128 -16.69 -17.77 0.03
C THR A 128 -17.07 -18.82 -1.00
N ARG A 129 -17.86 -18.50 -2.03
CA ARG A 129 -18.45 -19.48 -2.98
C ARG A 129 -17.83 -19.49 -4.38
N VAL A 130 -16.75 -18.77 -4.61
CA VAL A 130 -16.08 -18.69 -5.93
C VAL A 130 -14.75 -19.43 -5.86
N HIS A 131 -14.50 -20.33 -6.83
CA HIS A 131 -13.19 -20.96 -6.98
C HIS A 131 -12.25 -20.01 -7.72
N TYR A 132 -11.22 -19.53 -7.02
CA TYR A 132 -10.18 -18.68 -7.57
C TYR A 132 -8.99 -19.49 -8.05
N THR A 133 -8.29 -18.99 -9.07
CA THR A 133 -7.10 -19.65 -9.63
C THR A 133 -5.84 -19.33 -8.80
N SER A 134 -5.84 -18.22 -8.06
CA SER A 134 -4.75 -17.83 -7.15
C SER A 134 -5.27 -17.11 -5.90
N LYS A 135 -4.42 -17.04 -4.86
CA LYS A 135 -4.73 -16.26 -3.64
C LYS A 135 -4.79 -14.76 -3.89
N GLU A 136 -4.00 -14.28 -4.85
CA GLU A 136 -3.98 -12.88 -5.26
C GLU A 136 -5.31 -12.48 -5.91
N GLU A 137 -5.85 -13.35 -6.77
CA GLU A 137 -7.16 -13.15 -7.40
C GLU A 137 -8.29 -13.15 -6.36
N GLU A 138 -8.24 -14.06 -5.39
CA GLU A 138 -9.19 -14.09 -4.26
C GLU A 138 -9.14 -12.78 -3.45
N GLN A 139 -7.95 -12.32 -3.09
CA GLN A 139 -7.78 -11.07 -2.33
C GLN A 139 -8.30 -9.86 -3.10
N MET A 140 -8.06 -9.80 -4.39
CA MET A 140 -8.51 -8.71 -5.24
C MET A 140 -10.04 -8.67 -5.36
N GLU A 141 -10.69 -9.81 -5.65
CA GLU A 141 -12.15 -9.85 -5.77
C GLU A 141 -12.84 -9.55 -4.43
N ASN A 142 -12.28 -10.01 -3.31
CA ASN A 142 -12.77 -9.64 -1.98
C ASN A 142 -12.63 -8.13 -1.72
N LEU A 143 -11.51 -7.52 -2.09
CA LEU A 143 -11.29 -6.08 -1.98
C LEU A 143 -12.25 -5.30 -2.89
N ARG A 144 -12.45 -5.76 -4.12
CA ARG A 144 -13.40 -5.17 -5.07
C ARG A 144 -14.83 -5.20 -4.55
N LYS A 145 -15.29 -6.36 -4.05
CA LYS A 145 -16.61 -6.49 -3.43
C LYS A 145 -16.78 -5.51 -2.27
N MET A 146 -15.79 -5.43 -1.40
CA MET A 146 -15.79 -4.51 -0.26
C MET A 146 -15.88 -3.04 -0.70
N LEU A 147 -15.12 -2.64 -1.72
CA LEU A 147 -15.16 -1.27 -2.25
C LEU A 147 -16.52 -0.96 -2.93
N MET A 148 -17.10 -1.93 -3.65
CA MET A 148 -18.43 -1.79 -4.22
C MET A 148 -19.52 -1.66 -3.15
N ALA A 149 -19.44 -2.46 -2.09
CA ALA A 149 -20.35 -2.37 -0.95
C ALA A 149 -20.19 -1.03 -0.21
N MET A 150 -18.96 -0.57 -0.01
CA MET A 150 -18.65 0.74 0.58
C MET A 150 -19.20 1.91 -0.23
N ALA A 151 -19.22 1.80 -1.58
CA ALA A 151 -19.81 2.82 -2.44
C ALA A 151 -21.34 2.92 -2.29
N LYS A 152 -22.00 1.84 -1.86
CA LYS A 152 -23.43 1.83 -1.53
C LYS A 152 -23.68 2.33 -0.11
N ASP A 153 -22.92 1.82 0.86
CA ASP A 153 -23.02 2.20 2.27
C ASP A 153 -21.66 2.17 2.96
N ILE A 154 -21.21 3.33 3.43
CA ILE A 154 -19.90 3.48 4.09
C ILE A 154 -19.80 2.66 5.37
N ARG A 155 -20.91 2.36 6.05
CA ARG A 155 -20.92 1.60 7.30
C ARG A 155 -20.25 0.24 7.14
N VAL A 156 -20.30 -0.34 5.94
CA VAL A 156 -19.60 -1.59 5.60
C VAL A 156 -18.10 -1.51 5.91
N ILE A 157 -17.43 -0.46 5.42
CA ILE A 157 -15.98 -0.33 5.65
C ILE A 157 -15.67 0.05 7.10
N LEU A 158 -16.52 0.81 7.77
CA LEU A 158 -16.35 1.16 9.18
C LEU A 158 -16.40 -0.10 10.07
N ILE A 159 -17.38 -0.98 9.84
CA ILE A 159 -17.48 -2.28 10.52
C ILE A 159 -16.27 -3.16 10.15
N LYS A 160 -15.83 -3.16 8.89
CA LYS A 160 -14.67 -3.96 8.46
C LYS A 160 -13.36 -3.49 9.07
N ILE A 161 -13.17 -2.17 9.27
CA ILE A 161 -12.00 -1.63 9.99
C ILE A 161 -12.07 -2.02 11.46
N ALA A 162 -13.26 -1.99 12.10
CA ALA A 162 -13.44 -2.45 13.49
C ALA A 162 -13.13 -3.96 13.64
N ASP A 163 -13.61 -4.81 12.72
CA ASP A 163 -13.26 -6.23 12.64
C ASP A 163 -11.74 -6.42 12.51
N ARG A 164 -11.10 -5.72 11.57
CA ARG A 164 -9.66 -5.78 11.38
C ARG A 164 -8.88 -5.35 12.61
N THR A 165 -9.32 -4.28 13.28
CA THR A 165 -8.69 -3.77 14.51
C THR A 165 -8.75 -4.82 15.61
N HIS A 166 -9.91 -5.43 15.85
CA HIS A 166 -10.03 -6.51 16.84
C HIS A 166 -9.18 -7.74 16.46
N ASN A 167 -9.16 -8.11 15.18
CA ASN A 167 -8.32 -9.21 14.71
C ASN A 167 -6.83 -8.93 14.92
N MET A 168 -6.38 -7.68 14.73
CA MET A 168 -5.00 -7.29 15.00
C MET A 168 -4.66 -7.25 16.49
N ARG A 169 -5.59 -6.82 17.36
CA ARG A 169 -5.44 -6.86 18.84
C ARG A 169 -5.25 -8.28 19.38
N THR A 170 -5.82 -9.28 18.70
CA THR A 170 -5.76 -10.70 19.09
C THR A 170 -4.83 -11.56 18.21
N MET A 171 -3.94 -10.92 17.46
CA MET A 171 -3.08 -11.59 16.46
C MET A 171 -2.04 -12.51 17.11
N GLU A 172 -1.72 -12.35 18.37
CA GLU A 172 -0.73 -13.15 19.11
C GLU A 172 -1.04 -14.65 19.12
N TYR A 173 -2.32 -15.02 19.03
CA TYR A 173 -2.78 -16.43 19.01
C TYR A 173 -2.70 -17.08 17.63
N GLN A 174 -2.29 -16.33 16.58
CA GLN A 174 -2.15 -16.85 15.23
C GLN A 174 -0.73 -17.37 14.96
N SER A 175 -0.58 -18.25 13.94
CA SER A 175 0.75 -18.67 13.50
C SER A 175 1.54 -17.50 12.91
N THR A 176 2.88 -17.57 13.00
CA THR A 176 3.80 -16.52 12.52
C THR A 176 3.55 -16.13 11.06
N ASP A 177 3.28 -17.11 10.19
CA ASP A 177 2.96 -16.84 8.77
C ASP A 177 1.66 -16.04 8.62
N LYS A 178 0.62 -16.40 9.39
CA LYS A 178 -0.64 -15.65 9.40
C LYS A 178 -0.48 -14.26 10.02
N GLN A 179 0.31 -14.14 11.09
CA GLN A 179 0.64 -12.85 11.71
C GLN A 179 1.25 -11.91 10.66
N ARG A 180 2.27 -12.40 9.94
CA ARG A 180 2.95 -11.60 8.89
C ARG A 180 2.01 -11.26 7.73
N GLN A 181 1.30 -12.24 7.19
CA GLN A 181 0.38 -12.05 6.06
C GLN A 181 -0.72 -11.03 6.40
N LYS A 182 -1.37 -11.18 7.57
CA LYS A 182 -2.45 -10.28 7.99
C LYS A 182 -1.96 -8.88 8.36
N SER A 183 -0.77 -8.76 8.92
CA SER A 183 -0.14 -7.47 9.19
C SER A 183 0.23 -6.73 7.90
N LEU A 184 0.75 -7.43 6.89
CA LEU A 184 1.05 -6.85 5.58
C LEU A 184 -0.23 -6.37 4.88
N GLU A 185 -1.28 -7.20 4.84
CA GLU A 185 -2.60 -6.84 4.31
C GLU A 185 -3.17 -5.60 5.04
N THR A 186 -3.00 -5.53 6.37
CA THR A 186 -3.46 -4.40 7.17
C THR A 186 -2.72 -3.12 6.82
N MET A 187 -1.40 -3.18 6.66
CA MET A 187 -0.57 -2.04 6.29
C MET A 187 -0.84 -1.54 4.87
N GLU A 188 -1.07 -2.46 3.94
CA GLU A 188 -1.22 -2.13 2.53
C GLU A 188 -2.64 -1.71 2.14
N ILE A 189 -3.67 -2.11 2.90
CA ILE A 189 -5.07 -1.88 2.54
C ILE A 189 -5.81 -1.12 3.63
N TYR A 190 -5.91 -1.66 4.85
CA TYR A 190 -6.83 -1.13 5.87
C TYR A 190 -6.32 0.16 6.52
N ALA A 191 -5.04 0.27 6.86
CA ALA A 191 -4.48 1.49 7.44
C ALA A 191 -4.56 2.69 6.48
N PRO A 192 -4.26 2.55 5.15
CA PRO A 192 -4.50 3.59 4.17
C PRO A 192 -5.97 3.98 4.00
N ILE A 193 -6.90 3.02 3.99
CA ILE A 193 -8.33 3.32 3.94
C ILE A 193 -8.75 4.12 5.18
N ALA A 194 -8.36 3.69 6.39
CA ALA A 194 -8.61 4.43 7.62
C ALA A 194 -8.04 5.86 7.56
N HIS A 195 -6.84 6.03 6.96
CA HIS A 195 -6.25 7.35 6.74
C HIS A 195 -7.09 8.24 5.82
N ARG A 196 -7.56 7.70 4.69
CA ARG A 196 -8.42 8.44 3.75
C ARG A 196 -9.77 8.81 4.34
N LEU A 197 -10.33 7.95 5.18
CA LEU A 197 -11.55 8.22 5.91
C LEU A 197 -11.35 9.14 7.12
N GLY A 198 -10.13 9.64 7.36
CA GLY A 198 -9.80 10.54 8.46
C GLY A 198 -9.69 9.86 9.83
N MET A 199 -9.86 8.54 9.93
CA MET A 199 -9.88 7.77 11.18
C MET A 199 -8.45 7.58 11.74
N GLN A 200 -7.83 8.68 12.20
CA GLN A 200 -6.40 8.67 12.56
C GLN A 200 -6.10 7.75 13.74
N ARG A 201 -7.00 7.64 14.73
CA ARG A 201 -6.81 6.78 15.89
C ARG A 201 -6.68 5.30 15.46
N MET A 202 -7.63 4.80 14.67
CA MET A 202 -7.60 3.42 14.18
C MET A 202 -6.43 3.18 13.22
N LYS A 203 -6.12 4.16 12.35
CA LYS A 203 -4.95 4.07 11.47
C LYS A 203 -3.68 3.84 12.27
N TRP A 204 -3.40 4.65 13.29
CA TRP A 204 -2.18 4.50 14.08
C TRP A 204 -2.12 3.17 14.82
N GLU A 205 -3.24 2.74 15.40
CA GLU A 205 -3.30 1.46 16.08
C GLU A 205 -3.04 0.29 15.12
N LEU A 206 -3.66 0.30 13.93
CA LEU A 206 -3.43 -0.71 12.90
C LEU A 206 -1.97 -0.73 12.43
N GLU A 207 -1.35 0.44 12.24
CA GLU A 207 0.04 0.59 11.87
C GLU A 207 0.99 0.05 12.95
N ASP A 208 0.77 0.41 14.22
CA ASP A 208 1.60 0.00 15.35
C ASP A 208 1.49 -1.51 15.61
N LEU A 209 0.26 -2.06 15.61
CA LEU A 209 0.03 -3.49 15.75
C LEU A 209 0.63 -4.28 14.59
N SER A 210 0.58 -3.76 13.36
CA SER A 210 1.19 -4.41 12.21
C SER A 210 2.71 -4.40 12.30
N LEU A 211 3.33 -3.28 12.71
CA LEU A 211 4.76 -3.17 12.91
C LEU A 211 5.27 -4.20 13.93
N LYS A 212 4.53 -4.43 15.01
CA LYS A 212 4.85 -5.43 16.05
C LYS A 212 5.11 -6.82 15.47
N TYR A 213 4.40 -7.23 14.40
CA TYR A 213 4.55 -8.54 13.77
C TYR A 213 5.38 -8.54 12.49
N LEU A 214 5.51 -7.39 11.80
CA LEU A 214 6.35 -7.27 10.61
C LEU A 214 7.82 -7.08 10.94
N ASP A 215 8.11 -6.27 11.97
CA ASP A 215 9.45 -6.01 12.47
C ASP A 215 9.44 -5.91 14.01
N PRO A 216 9.37 -7.06 14.70
CA PRO A 216 9.31 -7.10 16.18
C PRO A 216 10.53 -6.45 16.83
N THR A 217 11.70 -6.55 16.20
CA THR A 217 12.95 -6.00 16.73
C THR A 217 12.90 -4.47 16.76
N ALA A 218 12.58 -3.86 15.62
CA ALA A 218 12.46 -2.41 15.54
C ALA A 218 11.31 -1.88 16.41
N PHE A 219 10.19 -2.59 16.47
CA PHE A 219 9.07 -2.23 17.35
C PHE A 219 9.49 -2.20 18.81
N SER A 220 10.19 -3.24 19.28
CA SER A 220 10.68 -3.34 20.67
C SER A 220 11.69 -2.25 21.00
N GLU A 221 12.68 -2.01 20.11
CA GLU A 221 13.69 -0.97 20.28
C GLU A 221 13.07 0.44 20.36
N ILE A 222 12.14 0.75 19.45
CA ILE A 222 11.46 2.05 19.43
C ILE A 222 10.59 2.21 20.68
N THR A 223 9.84 1.17 21.06
CA THR A 223 8.97 1.22 22.24
C THR A 223 9.80 1.41 23.51
N HIS A 224 10.89 0.67 23.66
CA HIS A 224 11.80 0.82 24.80
C HIS A 224 12.42 2.23 24.87
N SER A 225 12.91 2.74 23.75
CA SER A 225 13.45 4.11 23.68
C SER A 225 12.40 5.18 23.99
N LEU A 226 11.13 4.95 23.57
CA LEU A 226 10.02 5.85 23.91
C LEU A 226 9.69 5.81 25.41
N GLU A 227 9.73 4.64 26.05
CA GLU A 227 9.53 4.50 27.49
C GLU A 227 10.62 5.20 28.30
N GLU A 228 11.89 5.06 27.89
CA GLU A 228 13.00 5.76 28.51
C GLU A 228 12.86 7.28 28.38
N LYS A 229 12.60 7.77 27.15
CA LYS A 229 12.37 9.19 26.89
C LYS A 229 11.11 9.72 27.60
N SER A 230 10.06 8.91 27.75
CA SER A 230 8.88 9.29 28.51
C SER A 230 9.19 9.54 29.99
N LYS A 231 10.05 8.73 30.59
CA LYS A 231 10.52 8.93 31.97
C LYS A 231 11.40 10.16 32.09
N GLU A 232 12.33 10.35 31.14
CA GLU A 232 13.26 11.47 31.12
C GLU A 232 12.54 12.82 30.94
N TYR A 233 11.58 12.86 29.99
CA TYR A 233 10.87 14.09 29.62
C TYR A 233 9.50 14.27 30.28
N GLY A 234 9.08 13.36 31.19
CA GLY A 234 7.77 13.46 31.85
C GLY A 234 7.59 14.77 32.61
N SER A 235 8.57 15.20 33.40
CA SER A 235 8.58 16.47 34.09
C SER A 235 8.62 17.67 33.14
N PHE A 236 9.30 17.57 32.02
CA PHE A 236 9.29 18.57 30.95
C PHE A 236 7.89 18.72 30.37
N MET A 237 7.23 17.63 30.02
CA MET A 237 5.87 17.65 29.46
C MET A 237 4.86 18.30 30.41
N GLU A 238 4.90 17.96 31.69
CA GLU A 238 4.03 18.59 32.70
C GLU A 238 4.32 20.08 32.88
N ARG A 239 5.60 20.48 32.88
CA ARG A 239 5.99 21.88 32.99
C ARG A 239 5.47 22.70 31.80
N ILE A 240 5.69 22.22 30.56
CA ILE A 240 5.21 22.92 29.37
C ILE A 240 3.69 23.02 29.35
N GLN A 241 3.00 21.93 29.68
CA GLN A 241 1.52 21.93 29.78
C GLN A 241 1.03 23.00 30.75
N LYS A 242 1.56 23.05 31.97
CA LYS A 242 1.20 24.04 32.97
C LYS A 242 1.54 25.47 32.55
N GLN A 243 2.66 25.68 31.83
CA GLN A 243 3.01 27.01 31.31
C GLN A 243 2.00 27.48 30.25
N ILE A 244 1.62 26.61 29.33
CA ILE A 244 0.60 26.91 28.31
C ILE A 244 -0.74 27.22 28.97
N GLU A 245 -1.22 26.33 29.84
CA GLU A 245 -2.51 26.50 30.56
C GLU A 245 -2.52 27.77 31.40
N GLY A 246 -1.42 28.06 32.10
CA GLY A 246 -1.26 29.28 32.92
C GLY A 246 -1.34 30.54 32.09
N LYS A 247 -0.61 30.60 30.97
CA LYS A 247 -0.59 31.77 30.09
C LYS A 247 -1.92 32.00 29.38
N LEU A 248 -2.57 30.93 28.89
CA LEU A 248 -3.92 31.04 28.31
C LEU A 248 -4.95 31.55 29.31
N THR A 249 -4.82 31.16 30.59
CA THR A 249 -5.69 31.65 31.67
C THR A 249 -5.43 33.11 31.99
N GLU A 250 -4.14 33.51 32.05
CA GLU A 250 -3.72 34.90 32.28
C GLU A 250 -4.25 35.86 31.19
N ASP A 251 -4.14 35.42 29.92
CA ASP A 251 -4.58 36.18 28.76
C ASP A 251 -6.10 36.06 28.48
N HIS A 252 -6.85 35.37 29.35
CA HIS A 252 -8.29 35.14 29.25
C HIS A 252 -8.74 34.48 27.96
N ILE A 253 -7.90 33.59 27.37
CA ILE A 253 -8.25 32.81 26.18
C ILE A 253 -8.95 31.53 26.61
N PRO A 254 -10.20 31.28 26.19
CA PRO A 254 -10.91 30.08 26.55
C PRO A 254 -10.30 28.86 25.88
N PHE A 255 -10.08 27.80 26.67
CA PHE A 255 -9.64 26.51 26.17
C PHE A 255 -10.35 25.37 26.91
N ARG A 256 -10.55 24.23 26.23
CA ARG A 256 -11.15 23.03 26.84
C ARG A 256 -10.11 22.16 27.52
N ARG A 257 -9.00 21.95 26.84
CA ARG A 257 -7.96 21.03 27.30
C ARG A 257 -6.62 21.30 26.61
N VAL A 258 -5.57 21.18 27.40
CA VAL A 258 -4.17 21.09 26.91
C VAL A 258 -3.62 19.73 27.34
N TYR A 259 -2.99 19.00 26.46
CA TYR A 259 -2.32 17.76 26.83
C TYR A 259 -1.16 17.43 25.90
N GLY A 260 -0.14 16.82 26.48
CA GLY A 260 0.99 16.29 25.76
C GLY A 260 0.71 14.90 25.21
N ARG A 261 1.31 14.58 24.06
CA ARG A 261 1.29 13.24 23.50
C ARG A 261 2.65 12.87 22.91
N MET A 262 2.98 11.61 22.98
CA MET A 262 4.12 11.03 22.28
C MET A 262 3.69 10.53 20.90
N LYS A 263 4.64 10.54 19.98
CA LYS A 263 4.43 10.05 18.62
C LYS A 263 4.35 8.51 18.60
N HIS A 264 3.51 7.99 17.71
CA HIS A 264 3.31 6.54 17.56
C HIS A 264 4.57 5.83 17.04
N PRO A 265 4.85 4.59 17.49
CA PRO A 265 6.01 3.79 17.10
C PRO A 265 6.18 3.69 15.59
N TYR A 266 5.15 3.36 14.81
CA TYR A 266 5.25 3.29 13.37
C TYR A 266 5.60 4.63 12.70
N SER A 267 5.09 5.73 13.21
CA SER A 267 5.42 7.06 12.69
C SER A 267 6.90 7.42 12.90
N ILE A 268 7.50 6.95 13.98
CA ILE A 268 8.94 7.08 14.26
C ILE A 268 9.73 6.13 13.35
N TYR A 269 9.32 4.86 13.29
CA TYR A 269 9.89 3.85 12.40
C TYR A 269 10.02 4.38 10.98
N ARG A 270 8.94 4.92 10.41
CA ARG A 270 8.93 5.48 9.05
C ARG A 270 9.93 6.64 8.89
N LYS A 271 10.08 7.52 9.89
CA LYS A 271 11.06 8.62 9.83
C LYS A 271 12.50 8.14 9.94
N MET A 272 12.76 7.19 10.82
CA MET A 272 14.09 6.62 10.99
C MET A 272 14.53 5.90 9.70
N TYR A 273 13.67 5.09 9.12
CA TYR A 273 14.04 4.23 7.99
C TYR A 273 13.83 4.86 6.61
N ALA A 274 12.76 5.64 6.39
CA ALA A 274 12.53 6.30 5.10
C ALA A 274 13.37 7.57 4.91
N GLN A 275 13.77 8.23 6.02
CA GLN A 275 14.54 9.47 5.99
C GLN A 275 15.97 9.27 6.54
N SER A 276 16.36 8.04 6.88
CA SER A 276 17.68 7.67 7.45
C SER A 276 18.05 8.52 8.68
N LYS A 277 17.07 8.81 9.55
CA LYS A 277 17.25 9.59 10.79
C LYS A 277 17.50 8.68 11.98
N THR A 278 18.29 9.16 12.92
CA THR A 278 18.38 8.57 14.25
C THR A 278 17.21 8.98 15.13
N MET A 279 16.97 8.30 16.23
CA MET A 279 15.90 8.64 17.18
C MET A 279 16.04 10.08 17.70
N ASP A 280 17.29 10.56 17.91
CA ASP A 280 17.56 11.91 18.40
C ASP A 280 17.35 13.02 17.34
N GLU A 281 17.34 12.65 16.06
CA GLU A 281 17.02 13.56 14.94
C GLU A 281 15.53 13.64 14.63
N VAL A 282 14.69 12.89 15.35
CA VAL A 282 13.22 12.97 15.25
C VAL A 282 12.72 14.04 16.22
N PHE A 283 12.81 15.30 15.83
CA PHE A 283 12.48 16.47 16.67
C PHE A 283 11.01 16.61 17.09
N ASP A 284 10.09 15.84 16.52
CA ASP A 284 8.66 15.88 16.83
C ASP A 284 8.19 14.63 17.61
N LEU A 285 9.05 14.12 18.48
CA LEU A 285 8.70 13.03 19.40
C LEU A 285 7.60 13.44 20.38
N PHE A 286 7.65 14.71 20.79
CA PHE A 286 6.71 15.31 21.74
C PHE A 286 5.84 16.32 21.00
N ALA A 287 4.55 16.23 21.20
CA ALA A 287 3.58 17.18 20.68
C ALA A 287 2.59 17.56 21.77
N PHE A 288 2.18 18.82 21.78
CA PHE A 288 1.09 19.29 22.63
C PHE A 288 -0.15 19.54 21.78
N ARG A 289 -1.31 19.24 22.33
CA ARG A 289 -2.58 19.58 21.72
C ARG A 289 -3.32 20.57 22.59
N VAL A 290 -3.78 21.65 21.96
CA VAL A 290 -4.64 22.65 22.59
C VAL A 290 -6.00 22.59 21.88
N ILE A 291 -7.03 22.27 22.65
CA ILE A 291 -8.42 22.17 22.16
C ILE A 291 -9.17 23.41 22.64
N VAL A 292 -9.79 24.11 21.71
CA VAL A 292 -10.57 25.33 21.94
C VAL A 292 -11.98 25.20 21.36
N ASP A 293 -12.81 26.22 21.54
CA ASP A 293 -14.20 26.20 21.05
C ASP A 293 -14.36 26.80 19.66
N THR A 294 -13.61 27.87 19.34
CA THR A 294 -13.77 28.60 18.08
C THR A 294 -12.49 28.65 17.24
N VAL A 295 -12.66 28.87 15.94
CA VAL A 295 -11.52 29.07 15.01
C VAL A 295 -10.71 30.31 15.41
N ALA A 296 -11.37 31.39 15.84
CA ALA A 296 -10.68 32.60 16.30
C ALA A 296 -9.75 32.29 17.48
N ASP A 297 -10.19 31.46 18.43
CA ASP A 297 -9.37 31.06 19.57
C ASP A 297 -8.18 30.22 19.16
N CYS A 298 -8.28 29.45 18.07
CA CYS A 298 -7.11 28.72 17.52
C CYS A 298 -5.97 29.68 17.16
N TYR A 299 -6.28 30.81 16.49
CA TYR A 299 -5.27 31.78 16.11
C TYR A 299 -4.80 32.62 17.31
N ASN A 300 -5.68 32.91 18.29
CA ASN A 300 -5.29 33.58 19.55
C ASN A 300 -4.28 32.70 20.32
N VAL A 301 -4.55 31.41 20.46
CA VAL A 301 -3.63 30.46 21.10
C VAL A 301 -2.30 30.40 20.34
N LEU A 302 -2.31 30.42 19.01
CA LEU A 302 -1.08 30.44 18.21
C LEU A 302 -0.21 31.66 18.58
N GLY A 303 -0.82 32.85 18.75
CA GLY A 303 -0.13 34.06 19.19
C GLY A 303 0.53 33.86 20.55
N VAL A 304 -0.20 33.32 21.53
CA VAL A 304 0.32 33.03 22.88
C VAL A 304 1.48 32.01 22.84
N ILE A 305 1.37 30.94 22.03
CA ILE A 305 2.45 29.97 21.90
C ILE A 305 3.72 30.59 21.31
N HIS A 306 3.58 31.52 20.34
CA HIS A 306 4.72 32.20 19.74
C HIS A 306 5.30 33.30 20.65
N ASP A 307 4.52 33.82 21.59
CA ASP A 307 5.00 34.73 22.67
C ASP A 307 5.81 33.94 23.71
N LEU A 308 5.31 32.75 24.12
CA LEU A 308 5.99 31.88 25.08
C LEU A 308 7.27 31.24 24.52
N TYR A 309 7.25 30.85 23.26
CA TYR A 309 8.30 30.04 22.64
C TYR A 309 8.64 30.52 21.24
N ARG A 310 9.91 30.51 20.87
CA ARG A 310 10.35 30.88 19.52
C ARG A 310 9.95 29.85 18.46
N PRO A 311 9.18 30.23 17.42
CA PRO A 311 8.83 29.32 16.34
C PRO A 311 10.05 28.97 15.48
N VAL A 312 10.09 27.73 15.02
CA VAL A 312 11.10 27.24 14.07
C VAL A 312 10.66 27.59 12.65
N LEU A 313 11.49 28.37 11.93
CA LEU A 313 11.19 28.84 10.59
C LEU A 313 10.88 27.69 9.62
N GLY A 314 9.84 27.86 8.79
CA GLY A 314 9.43 26.89 7.79
C GLY A 314 8.71 25.66 8.34
N ARG A 315 8.39 25.62 9.64
CA ARG A 315 7.69 24.50 10.29
C ARG A 315 6.27 24.84 10.77
N PHE A 316 5.77 25.99 10.41
CA PHE A 316 4.36 26.35 10.61
C PHE A 316 3.51 25.80 9.46
N LYS A 317 2.34 25.26 9.78
CA LYS A 317 1.35 24.75 8.81
C LYS A 317 -0.05 25.11 9.26
N ASP A 318 -0.78 25.78 8.38
CA ASP A 318 -2.16 26.14 8.59
C ASP A 318 -3.08 25.18 7.80
N TYR A 319 -3.55 24.14 8.48
CA TYR A 319 -4.55 23.22 7.94
C TYR A 319 -5.99 23.63 8.28
N ILE A 320 -6.21 24.78 8.96
CA ILE A 320 -7.55 25.36 9.11
C ILE A 320 -7.91 26.14 7.86
N GLY A 321 -7.01 27.01 7.41
CA GLY A 321 -7.17 27.80 6.19
C GLY A 321 -7.10 26.91 4.92
N THR A 322 -6.31 25.84 4.95
CA THR A 322 -6.18 24.89 3.84
C THR A 322 -6.34 23.45 4.35
N PRO A 323 -7.58 22.97 4.51
CA PRO A 323 -7.85 21.61 5.02
C PRO A 323 -7.25 20.53 4.15
N LYS A 324 -6.86 19.41 4.77
CA LYS A 324 -6.43 18.24 4.02
C LYS A 324 -7.62 17.53 3.35
N PRO A 325 -7.40 16.74 2.28
CA PRO A 325 -8.48 16.05 1.55
C PRO A 325 -9.33 15.12 2.41
N ASN A 326 -8.76 14.58 3.48
CA ASN A 326 -9.48 13.75 4.46
C ASN A 326 -10.21 14.57 5.54
N GLY A 327 -10.41 15.86 5.33
CA GLY A 327 -11.11 16.77 6.27
C GLY A 327 -10.30 17.16 7.50
N TYR A 328 -9.01 16.80 7.59
CA TYR A 328 -8.17 17.15 8.73
C TYR A 328 -7.89 18.65 8.77
N GLN A 329 -8.17 19.29 9.91
CA GLN A 329 -7.92 20.70 10.19
C GLN A 329 -7.18 20.86 11.52
N SER A 330 -6.14 21.67 11.56
CA SER A 330 -5.38 22.06 12.75
C SER A 330 -4.33 23.12 12.40
N LEU A 331 -3.97 23.99 13.30
CA LEU A 331 -2.71 24.75 13.20
C LEU A 331 -1.60 23.89 13.78
N HIS A 332 -0.48 23.79 13.08
CA HIS A 332 0.72 23.11 13.55
C HIS A 332 1.87 24.11 13.60
N THR A 333 2.50 24.24 14.74
CA THR A 333 3.73 25.01 14.89
C THR A 333 4.76 24.20 15.66
N THR A 334 6.01 24.23 15.19
CA THR A 334 7.15 23.66 15.93
C THR A 334 7.86 24.82 16.61
N VAL A 335 8.08 24.69 17.90
CA VAL A 335 8.69 25.75 18.71
C VAL A 335 9.90 25.21 19.48
N MET A 336 10.79 26.13 19.86
CA MET A 336 11.94 25.86 20.71
C MET A 336 11.54 26.10 22.18
N GLY A 337 11.50 25.02 22.94
CA GLY A 337 11.23 25.06 24.37
C GLY A 337 12.44 25.43 25.23
N PRO A 338 12.24 25.49 26.55
CA PRO A 338 13.33 25.58 27.49
C PRO A 338 14.30 24.41 27.28
N ASP A 339 15.55 24.62 27.63
CA ASP A 339 16.61 23.59 27.51
C ASP A 339 16.94 23.18 26.05
N GLY A 340 16.48 23.94 25.05
CA GLY A 340 16.75 23.68 23.62
C GLY A 340 15.95 22.53 23.02
N VAL A 341 14.96 22.00 23.73
CA VAL A 341 14.12 20.89 23.26
C VAL A 341 13.02 21.43 22.32
N MET A 342 12.99 20.94 21.08
CA MET A 342 11.95 21.26 20.13
C MET A 342 10.71 20.39 20.34
N PHE A 343 9.53 21.01 20.26
CA PHE A 343 8.26 20.28 20.29
C PHE A 343 7.23 20.90 19.34
N GLU A 344 6.27 20.09 18.91
CA GLU A 344 5.16 20.53 18.06
C GLU A 344 3.95 20.90 18.91
N VAL A 345 3.27 22.01 18.58
CA VAL A 345 1.97 22.36 19.14
C VAL A 345 0.91 22.28 18.05
N GLN A 346 -0.13 21.49 18.29
CA GLN A 346 -1.30 21.30 17.44
C GLN A 346 -2.50 21.99 18.08
N ILE A 347 -3.08 22.97 17.39
CA ILE A 347 -4.17 23.79 17.90
C ILE A 347 -5.39 23.57 17.00
N ARG A 348 -6.54 23.25 17.59
CA ARG A 348 -7.76 22.96 16.84
C ARG A 348 -9.01 23.07 17.72
N THR A 349 -10.17 23.24 17.11
CA THR A 349 -11.44 23.20 17.83
C THR A 349 -11.81 21.77 18.24
N GLN A 350 -12.82 21.64 19.13
CA GLN A 350 -13.35 20.32 19.53
C GLN A 350 -13.90 19.56 18.31
N GLU A 351 -14.63 20.22 17.43
CA GLU A 351 -15.16 19.62 16.20
C GLU A 351 -14.03 19.12 15.29
N MET A 352 -13.01 19.94 15.04
CA MET A 352 -11.81 19.54 14.28
C MET A 352 -11.07 18.37 14.93
N HIS A 353 -11.09 18.33 16.29
CA HIS A 353 -10.51 17.21 17.04
C HIS A 353 -11.25 15.91 16.78
N ASP A 354 -12.57 15.94 16.89
CA ASP A 354 -13.41 14.77 16.68
C ASP A 354 -13.28 14.26 15.24
N ILE A 355 -13.30 15.16 14.24
CA ILE A 355 -13.08 14.81 12.83
C ILE A 355 -11.67 14.23 12.63
N ALA A 356 -10.63 14.76 13.27
CA ALA A 356 -9.27 14.27 13.13
C ALA A 356 -9.04 12.89 13.79
N GLU A 357 -9.73 12.57 14.89
CA GLU A 357 -9.57 11.28 15.58
C GLU A 357 -10.45 10.18 14.97
N TYR A 358 -11.73 10.51 14.65
CA TYR A 358 -12.76 9.55 14.24
C TYR A 358 -13.13 9.65 12.76
N GLY A 359 -12.63 10.69 12.06
CA GLY A 359 -12.87 10.87 10.62
C GLY A 359 -14.35 11.01 10.30
N ILE A 360 -14.76 10.28 9.26
CA ILE A 360 -16.15 10.30 8.79
C ILE A 360 -17.15 9.83 9.86
N ALA A 361 -16.73 8.98 10.80
CA ALA A 361 -17.57 8.54 11.90
C ALA A 361 -17.99 9.69 12.84
N ALA A 362 -17.18 10.75 12.96
CA ALA A 362 -17.53 11.94 13.74
C ALA A 362 -18.80 12.63 13.23
N HIS A 363 -19.06 12.59 11.92
CA HIS A 363 -20.27 13.18 11.34
C HIS A 363 -21.55 12.48 11.75
N TRP A 364 -21.50 11.17 12.07
CA TRP A 364 -22.65 10.41 12.57
C TRP A 364 -23.05 10.84 13.98
N LYS A 365 -22.08 11.25 14.81
CA LYS A 365 -22.31 11.76 16.16
C LYS A 365 -23.14 13.06 16.18
N TYR A 366 -23.01 13.92 15.16
CA TYR A 366 -23.67 15.24 15.11
C TYR A 366 -24.94 15.27 14.27
N LYS A 367 -25.21 14.27 13.43
CA LYS A 367 -26.31 14.28 12.45
C LYS A 367 -27.29 13.12 12.60
N GLN A 368 -27.91 12.97 13.76
CA GLN A 368 -29.21 12.28 13.83
C GLN A 368 -30.25 13.21 13.18
N GLY A 369 -30.42 13.15 11.84
CA GLY A 369 -31.56 13.77 11.18
C GLY A 369 -31.37 14.66 9.95
N ILE A 370 -30.17 14.80 9.35
CA ILE A 370 -30.02 15.62 8.13
C ILE A 370 -29.31 14.85 7.03
N SER A 371 -30.06 14.36 6.06
CA SER A 371 -29.58 13.95 4.74
C SER A 371 -29.22 15.19 3.93
N GLY A 372 -27.94 15.40 3.57
CA GLY A 372 -27.55 16.54 2.73
C GLY A 372 -26.10 16.49 2.30
N SER A 373 -25.88 16.58 1.02
CA SER A 373 -24.77 16.94 0.12
C SER A 373 -23.28 16.97 0.57
N ALA A 374 -22.97 17.05 1.87
CA ALA A 374 -21.56 17.01 2.35
C ALA A 374 -20.94 15.60 2.31
N ASN A 375 -21.75 14.56 2.18
CA ASN A 375 -21.30 13.18 2.10
C ASN A 375 -20.79 12.78 0.70
N GLU A 376 -21.26 13.42 -0.38
CA GLU A 376 -20.93 13.01 -1.75
C GLU A 376 -19.45 13.21 -2.10
N GLN A 377 -18.81 14.27 -1.61
CA GLN A 377 -17.41 14.55 -1.90
C GLN A 377 -16.44 13.55 -1.26
N ASN A 378 -16.78 13.02 -0.08
CA ASN A 378 -15.93 12.07 0.64
C ASN A 378 -15.91 10.65 0.01
N TYR A 379 -16.87 10.33 -0.87
CA TYR A 379 -16.95 9.04 -1.58
C TYR A 379 -16.58 9.13 -3.06
N GLU A 380 -16.37 10.32 -3.57
CA GLU A 380 -16.05 10.53 -4.98
C GLU A 380 -14.79 9.76 -5.40
N TRP A 381 -13.81 9.62 -4.50
CA TRP A 381 -12.62 8.82 -4.76
C TRP A 381 -12.92 7.31 -4.92
N VAL A 382 -13.88 6.77 -4.16
CA VAL A 382 -14.31 5.36 -4.30
C VAL A 382 -15.03 5.18 -5.61
N ARG A 383 -15.95 6.10 -5.94
CA ARG A 383 -16.66 6.08 -7.21
C ARG A 383 -15.67 6.19 -8.38
N ARG A 384 -14.70 7.09 -8.32
CA ARG A 384 -13.63 7.22 -9.33
C ARG A 384 -12.79 5.96 -9.47
N LEU A 385 -12.46 5.29 -8.36
CA LEU A 385 -11.78 3.99 -8.38
C LEU A 385 -12.62 2.93 -9.10
N LEU A 386 -13.93 2.92 -8.89
CA LEU A 386 -14.83 1.95 -9.51
C LEU A 386 -15.11 2.26 -10.99
N GLU A 387 -15.22 3.53 -11.38
CA GLU A 387 -15.44 3.96 -12.77
C GLU A 387 -14.29 3.61 -13.72
N ASN A 388 -13.06 3.60 -13.21
CA ASN A 388 -11.87 3.26 -14.00
C ASN A 388 -11.64 1.75 -14.20
N GLN A 389 -12.55 0.88 -13.71
CA GLN A 389 -12.32 -0.56 -13.59
C GLN A 389 -12.76 -1.45 -14.76
N GLU A 390 -13.53 -0.95 -15.71
CA GLU A 390 -14.15 -1.82 -16.72
C GLU A 390 -13.17 -2.66 -17.57
N ASN A 391 -11.84 -2.41 -17.49
CA ASN A 391 -10.82 -3.13 -18.26
C ASN A 391 -9.47 -3.28 -17.55
N THR A 392 -9.39 -3.23 -16.21
CA THR A 392 -8.09 -3.24 -15.50
C THR A 392 -7.82 -4.63 -14.91
N ASP A 393 -6.59 -5.13 -15.10
CA ASP A 393 -6.12 -6.39 -14.53
C ASP A 393 -5.99 -6.30 -12.99
N ALA A 394 -6.07 -7.43 -12.30
CA ALA A 394 -6.00 -7.58 -10.86
C ALA A 394 -4.80 -6.87 -10.23
N GLU A 395 -3.61 -7.10 -10.79
CA GLU A 395 -2.37 -6.48 -10.32
C GLU A 395 -2.35 -4.96 -10.56
N GLU A 396 -2.83 -4.52 -11.71
CA GLU A 396 -2.90 -3.08 -12.05
C GLU A 396 -3.92 -2.37 -11.16
N PHE A 397 -5.03 -3.04 -10.80
CA PHE A 397 -6.01 -2.50 -9.86
C PHE A 397 -5.43 -2.30 -8.45
N ILE A 398 -4.77 -3.32 -7.90
CA ILE A 398 -4.10 -3.21 -6.58
C ILE A 398 -2.97 -2.17 -6.64
N HIS A 399 -2.20 -2.13 -7.72
CA HIS A 399 -1.14 -1.13 -7.89
C HIS A 399 -1.72 0.29 -7.97
N THR A 400 -2.79 0.50 -8.75
CA THR A 400 -3.49 1.79 -8.88
C THR A 400 -4.07 2.22 -7.54
N LEU A 401 -4.72 1.29 -6.82
CA LEU A 401 -5.23 1.53 -5.49
C LEU A 401 -4.11 1.94 -4.52
N LYS A 402 -2.98 1.22 -4.51
CA LYS A 402 -1.82 1.55 -3.68
C LYS A 402 -1.28 2.93 -4.03
N VAL A 403 -1.08 3.25 -5.31
CA VAL A 403 -0.58 4.56 -5.73
C VAL A 403 -1.51 5.68 -5.28
N ASP A 404 -2.83 5.54 -5.48
CA ASP A 404 -3.80 6.55 -5.07
C ASP A 404 -3.94 6.67 -3.55
N MET A 405 -3.68 5.58 -2.80
CA MET A 405 -3.79 5.57 -1.34
C MET A 405 -2.55 6.11 -0.62
N PHE A 406 -1.35 5.98 -1.22
CA PHE A 406 -0.08 6.34 -0.57
C PHE A 406 0.56 7.61 -1.12
N ALA A 407 0.02 8.22 -2.19
CA ALA A 407 0.59 9.43 -2.74
C ALA A 407 0.53 10.57 -1.71
N ASP A 408 1.69 11.09 -1.31
CA ASP A 408 1.77 12.40 -0.71
C ASP A 408 1.18 13.41 -1.71
N GLU A 409 0.41 14.38 -1.25
CA GLU A 409 -0.29 15.33 -2.11
C GLU A 409 0.41 16.69 -2.15
N VAL A 410 0.33 17.35 -3.30
CA VAL A 410 0.71 18.76 -3.48
C VAL A 410 -0.54 19.59 -3.71
N PHE A 411 -0.59 20.74 -3.05
CA PHE A 411 -1.67 21.72 -3.15
C PHE A 411 -1.25 22.81 -4.13
N VAL A 412 -1.96 22.94 -5.21
CA VAL A 412 -1.74 23.95 -6.25
C VAL A 412 -2.97 24.83 -6.40
N PHE A 413 -2.79 26.05 -6.89
CA PHE A 413 -3.85 27.04 -6.97
C PHE A 413 -4.19 27.33 -8.44
N THR A 414 -5.49 27.52 -8.71
CA THR A 414 -5.90 28.18 -9.94
C THR A 414 -5.56 29.67 -9.87
N PRO A 415 -5.51 30.42 -11.00
CA PRO A 415 -5.34 31.87 -10.97
C PRO A 415 -6.45 32.62 -10.22
N ARG A 416 -7.58 31.97 -9.94
CA ARG A 416 -8.70 32.51 -9.14
C ARG A 416 -8.54 32.25 -7.64
N GLY A 417 -7.53 31.47 -7.25
CA GLY A 417 -7.28 31.11 -5.85
C GLY A 417 -7.94 29.80 -5.40
N ASP A 418 -8.62 29.07 -6.31
CA ASP A 418 -9.18 27.75 -5.96
C ASP A 418 -8.05 26.75 -5.74
N VAL A 419 -8.15 25.91 -4.71
CA VAL A 419 -7.17 24.90 -4.36
C VAL A 419 -7.48 23.59 -5.07
N THR A 420 -6.47 22.99 -5.69
CA THR A 420 -6.55 21.66 -6.31
C THR A 420 -5.49 20.74 -5.69
N ASN A 421 -5.91 19.54 -5.28
CA ASN A 421 -5.02 18.54 -4.71
C ASN A 421 -4.57 17.57 -5.81
N LEU A 422 -3.28 17.32 -5.88
CA LEU A 422 -2.68 16.41 -6.86
C LEU A 422 -1.66 15.50 -6.17
N PRO A 423 -1.38 14.29 -6.67
CA PRO A 423 -0.34 13.43 -6.13
C PRO A 423 1.05 14.09 -6.26
N THR A 424 1.93 13.82 -5.33
CA THR A 424 3.33 14.31 -5.40
C THR A 424 4.00 13.86 -6.70
N GLY A 425 4.67 14.80 -7.35
CA GLY A 425 5.25 14.63 -8.68
C GLY A 425 4.28 14.84 -9.83
N ALA A 426 3.03 15.24 -9.54
CA ALA A 426 2.05 15.64 -10.56
C ALA A 426 2.57 16.77 -11.45
N THR A 427 2.06 16.80 -12.66
CA THR A 427 2.47 17.69 -13.72
C THR A 427 1.33 18.64 -14.12
N PRO A 428 1.57 19.68 -14.93
CA PRO A 428 0.51 20.51 -15.48
C PRO A 428 -0.57 19.74 -16.26
N ILE A 429 -0.23 18.57 -16.81
CA ILE A 429 -1.21 17.67 -17.45
C ILE A 429 -2.19 17.14 -16.42
N ASP A 430 -1.69 16.67 -15.27
CA ASP A 430 -2.53 16.17 -14.18
C ASP A 430 -3.49 17.26 -13.69
N PHE A 431 -2.98 18.48 -13.53
CA PHE A 431 -3.78 19.64 -13.14
C PHE A 431 -4.86 19.97 -14.18
N ALA A 432 -4.53 19.94 -15.49
CA ALA A 432 -5.50 20.24 -16.53
C ALA A 432 -6.69 19.26 -16.53
N TYR A 433 -6.40 17.97 -16.34
CA TYR A 433 -7.45 16.94 -16.27
C TYR A 433 -8.20 16.91 -14.93
N SER A 434 -7.62 17.37 -13.84
CA SER A 434 -8.32 17.51 -12.57
C SER A 434 -9.35 18.65 -12.61
N VAL A 435 -9.05 19.73 -13.33
CA VAL A 435 -10.01 20.83 -13.54
C VAL A 435 -11.18 20.37 -14.39
N HIS A 436 -10.95 19.86 -15.60
CA HIS A 436 -11.97 19.31 -16.49
C HIS A 436 -11.35 18.59 -17.68
N SER A 437 -11.97 17.50 -18.15
CA SER A 437 -11.49 16.73 -19.31
C SER A 437 -11.37 17.59 -20.58
N ALA A 438 -12.28 18.56 -20.80
CA ALA A 438 -12.20 19.47 -21.94
C ALA A 438 -10.97 20.39 -21.87
N VAL A 439 -10.56 20.82 -20.67
CA VAL A 439 -9.35 21.63 -20.45
C VAL A 439 -8.13 20.79 -20.80
N GLY A 440 -8.04 19.56 -20.27
CA GLY A 440 -6.97 18.62 -20.59
C GLY A 440 -6.87 18.31 -22.08
N ASN A 441 -8.00 18.02 -22.74
CA ASN A 441 -8.00 17.69 -24.18
C ASN A 441 -7.67 18.89 -25.09
N SER A 442 -7.89 20.12 -24.65
CA SER A 442 -7.58 21.34 -25.40
C SER A 442 -6.27 22.02 -24.98
N MET A 443 -5.53 21.42 -24.05
CA MET A 443 -4.27 21.96 -23.52
C MET A 443 -3.17 22.00 -24.60
N VAL A 444 -2.47 23.14 -24.71
CA VAL A 444 -1.30 23.34 -25.57
C VAL A 444 -0.05 23.74 -24.78
N GLY A 445 -0.19 24.11 -23.51
CA GLY A 445 0.90 24.50 -22.64
C GLY A 445 0.41 24.88 -21.24
N ALA A 446 1.33 25.24 -20.36
CA ALA A 446 1.02 25.68 -19.01
C ALA A 446 1.96 26.79 -18.55
N LYS A 447 1.46 27.66 -17.63
CA LYS A 447 2.27 28.56 -16.85
C LYS A 447 2.19 28.19 -15.39
N VAL A 448 3.32 28.25 -14.70
CA VAL A 448 3.41 28.10 -13.25
C VAL A 448 4.01 29.39 -12.67
N ASN A 449 3.32 30.01 -11.74
CA ASN A 449 3.71 31.28 -11.13
C ASN A 449 4.00 32.37 -12.19
N GLY A 450 3.17 32.40 -13.26
CA GLY A 450 3.29 33.36 -14.37
C GLY A 450 4.36 33.01 -15.43
N ARG A 451 5.13 31.94 -15.28
CA ARG A 451 6.18 31.50 -16.22
C ARG A 451 5.74 30.28 -17.00
N ILE A 452 5.99 30.25 -18.31
CA ILE A 452 5.77 29.07 -19.15
C ILE A 452 6.73 27.96 -18.69
N VAL A 453 6.18 26.77 -18.45
CA VAL A 453 6.93 25.58 -18.03
C VAL A 453 6.70 24.41 -19.02
N PRO A 454 7.63 23.46 -19.09
CA PRO A 454 7.42 22.23 -19.88
C PRO A 454 6.31 21.37 -19.23
N LEU A 455 5.70 20.47 -20.03
CA LEU A 455 4.56 19.67 -19.57
C LEU A 455 4.91 18.61 -18.51
N ASP A 456 6.18 18.25 -18.40
CA ASP A 456 6.74 17.33 -17.40
C ASP A 456 7.25 18.02 -16.14
N TYR A 457 7.04 19.34 -16.01
CA TYR A 457 7.36 20.10 -14.81
C TYR A 457 6.62 19.51 -13.59
N GLN A 458 7.36 19.22 -12.53
CA GLN A 458 6.76 18.70 -11.28
C GLN A 458 6.25 19.85 -10.41
N LEU A 459 4.93 19.87 -10.21
CA LEU A 459 4.24 20.87 -9.41
C LEU A 459 4.63 20.78 -7.94
N LYS A 460 4.72 21.93 -7.27
CA LYS A 460 5.09 22.08 -5.87
C LYS A 460 3.94 22.72 -5.08
N ASN A 461 3.93 22.49 -3.77
CA ASN A 461 2.98 23.15 -2.89
C ASN A 461 3.05 24.69 -3.03
N GLY A 462 1.90 25.30 -3.24
CA GLY A 462 1.77 26.73 -3.39
C GLY A 462 1.90 27.26 -4.83
N ASP A 463 2.17 26.40 -5.81
CA ASP A 463 2.24 26.82 -7.21
C ASP A 463 0.89 27.31 -7.74
N VAL A 464 0.86 28.44 -8.41
CA VAL A 464 -0.30 28.94 -9.16
C VAL A 464 -0.20 28.46 -10.60
N VAL A 465 -1.14 27.64 -11.04
CA VAL A 465 -1.09 26.95 -12.34
C VAL A 465 -2.16 27.49 -13.29
N GLU A 466 -1.73 27.99 -14.45
CA GLU A 466 -2.59 28.45 -15.54
C GLU A 466 -2.42 27.53 -16.75
N ILE A 467 -3.51 26.91 -17.24
CA ILE A 467 -3.49 26.05 -18.42
C ILE A 467 -3.78 26.87 -19.67
N LEU A 468 -2.90 26.76 -20.66
CA LEU A 468 -3.07 27.35 -21.95
C LEU A 468 -3.84 26.39 -22.85
N THR A 469 -5.02 26.79 -23.32
CA THR A 469 -5.88 25.96 -24.17
C THR A 469 -6.00 26.56 -25.57
N SER A 470 -6.23 25.71 -26.58
CA SER A 470 -6.51 26.12 -27.95
C SER A 470 -7.70 25.35 -28.52
N LYS A 471 -8.56 26.04 -29.25
CA LYS A 471 -9.67 25.41 -30.01
C LYS A 471 -9.18 24.51 -31.15
N SER A 472 -7.94 24.72 -31.62
CA SER A 472 -7.30 23.91 -32.67
C SER A 472 -6.47 22.75 -32.12
N ALA A 473 -6.50 22.50 -30.82
CA ALA A 473 -5.78 21.37 -30.24
C ALA A 473 -6.38 20.03 -30.73
N HIS A 474 -5.52 19.10 -31.13
CA HIS A 474 -5.90 17.78 -31.63
C HIS A 474 -6.06 16.71 -30.54
N GLY A 475 -6.24 17.12 -29.29
CA GLY A 475 -6.34 16.24 -28.12
C GLY A 475 -4.97 15.90 -27.51
N PRO A 476 -4.92 14.98 -26.53
CA PRO A 476 -3.69 14.60 -25.84
C PRO A 476 -2.71 13.84 -26.75
N SER A 477 -1.40 14.00 -26.50
CA SER A 477 -0.36 13.16 -27.10
C SER A 477 -0.25 11.83 -26.33
N ARG A 478 0.21 10.76 -27.00
CA ARG A 478 0.48 9.46 -26.36
C ARG A 478 1.55 9.54 -25.28
N ASP A 479 2.55 10.41 -25.45
CA ASP A 479 3.62 10.63 -24.48
C ASP A 479 3.08 11.16 -23.14
N TRP A 480 1.90 11.81 -23.15
CA TRP A 480 1.27 12.29 -21.92
C TRP A 480 0.90 11.16 -20.95
N LEU A 481 0.69 9.93 -21.44
CA LEU A 481 0.48 8.76 -20.58
C LEU A 481 1.71 8.40 -19.74
N GLN A 482 2.91 8.77 -20.19
CA GLN A 482 4.15 8.55 -19.45
C GLN A 482 4.46 9.72 -18.52
N ILE A 483 4.10 10.95 -18.92
CA ILE A 483 4.33 12.19 -18.18
C ILE A 483 3.35 12.31 -17.01
N ALA A 484 2.06 12.11 -17.25
CA ALA A 484 1.01 12.20 -16.22
C ALA A 484 1.23 11.20 -15.10
N LYS A 485 1.08 11.65 -13.86
CA LYS A 485 1.25 10.84 -12.64
C LYS A 485 -0.08 10.41 -12.03
N SER A 486 -1.12 11.24 -12.16
CA SER A 486 -2.43 10.90 -11.62
C SER A 486 -3.12 9.84 -12.48
N ASN A 487 -3.78 8.89 -11.82
CA ASN A 487 -4.58 7.86 -12.49
C ASN A 487 -5.80 8.47 -13.20
N GLU A 488 -6.32 9.58 -12.67
CA GLU A 488 -7.42 10.32 -13.29
C GLU A 488 -7.03 10.87 -14.67
N ALA A 489 -5.90 11.58 -14.77
CA ALA A 489 -5.42 12.10 -16.05
C ALA A 489 -5.15 10.96 -17.05
N ARG A 490 -4.46 9.89 -16.61
CA ARG A 490 -4.19 8.72 -17.45
C ARG A 490 -5.46 8.04 -17.92
N GLY A 491 -6.46 7.88 -17.03
CA GLY A 491 -7.75 7.28 -17.36
C GLY A 491 -8.51 8.10 -18.42
N LYS A 492 -8.60 9.43 -18.21
CA LYS A 492 -9.27 10.35 -19.15
C LYS A 492 -8.55 10.41 -20.50
N ILE A 493 -7.22 10.38 -20.53
CA ILE A 493 -6.41 10.31 -21.76
C ILE A 493 -6.68 8.98 -22.50
N ARG A 494 -6.65 7.83 -21.80
CA ARG A 494 -6.96 6.52 -22.40
C ARG A 494 -8.40 6.49 -22.98
N GLN A 495 -9.36 7.05 -22.25
CA GLN A 495 -10.75 7.13 -22.69
C GLN A 495 -10.89 7.97 -23.96
N TRP A 496 -10.16 9.09 -24.05
CA TRP A 496 -10.12 9.92 -25.25
C TRP A 496 -9.58 9.14 -26.46
N PHE A 497 -8.43 8.45 -26.30
CA PHE A 497 -7.88 7.61 -27.36
C PHE A 497 -8.79 6.47 -27.77
N LYS A 498 -9.46 5.83 -26.81
CA LYS A 498 -10.43 4.76 -27.06
C LYS A 498 -11.57 5.24 -27.96
N LYS A 499 -12.07 6.47 -27.71
CA LYS A 499 -13.23 7.02 -28.41
C LYS A 499 -12.88 7.60 -29.78
N GLU A 500 -11.86 8.45 -29.87
CA GLU A 500 -11.58 9.29 -31.04
C GLU A 500 -10.69 8.59 -32.10
N LYS A 501 -9.92 7.58 -31.72
CA LYS A 501 -8.93 6.93 -32.59
C LYS A 501 -9.04 5.41 -32.63
N ARG A 502 -10.27 4.88 -32.56
CA ARG A 502 -10.49 3.43 -32.45
C ARG A 502 -9.85 2.65 -33.60
N GLU A 503 -10.04 3.08 -34.87
CA GLU A 503 -9.49 2.38 -36.03
C GLU A 503 -7.96 2.43 -36.09
N GLU A 504 -7.36 3.61 -35.82
CA GLU A 504 -5.90 3.75 -35.73
C GLU A 504 -5.33 2.87 -34.61
N ASN A 505 -6.03 2.77 -33.48
CA ASN A 505 -5.64 1.91 -32.37
C ASN A 505 -5.69 0.42 -32.71
N ILE A 506 -6.68 -0.03 -33.49
CA ILE A 506 -6.76 -1.43 -33.97
C ILE A 506 -5.53 -1.76 -34.84
N VAL A 507 -5.17 -0.88 -35.77
CA VAL A 507 -4.02 -1.10 -36.64
C VAL A 507 -2.71 -1.15 -35.84
N ASN A 508 -2.50 -0.17 -34.97
CA ASN A 508 -1.28 -0.10 -34.15
C ASN A 508 -1.18 -1.23 -33.15
N GLY A 509 -2.30 -1.58 -32.50
CA GLY A 509 -2.34 -2.67 -31.53
C GLY A 509 -2.14 -4.03 -32.16
N ARG A 510 -2.66 -4.24 -33.36
CA ARG A 510 -2.40 -5.44 -34.15
C ARG A 510 -0.92 -5.56 -34.48
N ALA A 511 -0.30 -4.49 -34.98
CA ALA A 511 1.13 -4.47 -35.30
C ALA A 511 2.00 -4.75 -34.08
N ALA A 512 1.65 -4.16 -32.90
CA ALA A 512 2.36 -4.41 -31.65
C ALA A 512 2.21 -5.86 -31.17
N PHE A 513 1.01 -6.44 -31.25
CA PHE A 513 0.75 -7.83 -30.87
C PHE A 513 1.48 -8.82 -31.80
N GLU A 514 1.45 -8.58 -33.11
CA GLU A 514 2.17 -9.40 -34.10
C GLU A 514 3.71 -9.32 -33.91
N SER A 515 4.23 -8.12 -33.55
CA SER A 515 5.64 -7.94 -33.23
C SER A 515 6.05 -8.74 -32.01
N GLU A 516 5.23 -8.72 -30.96
CA GLU A 516 5.49 -9.46 -29.73
C GLU A 516 5.41 -10.98 -29.94
N LEU A 517 4.44 -11.47 -30.72
CA LEU A 517 4.37 -12.88 -31.10
C LEU A 517 5.64 -13.33 -31.86
N LYS A 518 6.13 -12.50 -32.78
CA LYS A 518 7.38 -12.76 -33.52
C LYS A 518 8.58 -12.83 -32.60
N HIS A 519 8.65 -11.94 -31.59
CA HIS A 519 9.72 -11.94 -30.59
C HIS A 519 9.80 -13.27 -29.83
N TYR A 520 8.66 -13.91 -29.57
CA TYR A 520 8.59 -15.23 -28.93
C TYR A 520 8.59 -16.41 -29.92
N GLY A 521 8.78 -16.15 -31.22
CA GLY A 521 8.80 -17.20 -32.25
C GLY A 521 7.43 -17.88 -32.46
N ILE A 522 6.33 -17.22 -32.11
CA ILE A 522 4.97 -17.74 -32.18
C ILE A 522 4.33 -17.30 -33.52
N SER A 523 3.74 -18.25 -34.23
CA SER A 523 3.01 -17.93 -35.46
C SER A 523 1.73 -17.16 -35.17
N VAL A 524 1.53 -16.01 -35.82
CA VAL A 524 0.31 -15.19 -35.71
C VAL A 524 -0.93 -16.02 -36.08
N ALA A 525 -0.84 -16.82 -37.16
CA ALA A 525 -1.95 -17.66 -37.62
C ALA A 525 -2.35 -18.74 -36.62
N ALA A 526 -1.41 -19.25 -35.82
CA ALA A 526 -1.69 -20.23 -34.78
C ALA A 526 -2.51 -19.63 -33.61
N VAL A 527 -2.28 -18.35 -33.29
CA VAL A 527 -2.93 -17.65 -32.17
C VAL A 527 -4.26 -17.03 -32.55
N THR A 528 -4.34 -16.49 -33.77
CA THR A 528 -5.56 -15.82 -34.27
C THR A 528 -6.53 -16.77 -35.00
N GLY A 529 -6.11 -18.02 -35.24
CA GLY A 529 -6.93 -19.07 -35.86
C GLY A 529 -8.06 -19.55 -34.94
N ASP A 530 -8.99 -20.32 -35.51
CA ASP A 530 -10.24 -20.73 -34.84
C ASP A 530 -10.01 -21.59 -33.57
N GLU A 531 -8.84 -22.22 -33.45
CA GLU A 531 -8.53 -23.14 -32.35
C GLU A 531 -8.14 -22.40 -31.04
N LEU A 532 -7.31 -21.35 -31.14
CA LEU A 532 -6.79 -20.62 -29.99
C LEU A 532 -7.42 -19.24 -29.76
N ARG A 533 -8.09 -18.68 -30.78
CA ARG A 533 -8.79 -17.39 -30.68
C ARG A 533 -9.80 -17.34 -29.54
N PRO A 534 -10.70 -18.35 -29.34
CA PRO A 534 -11.65 -18.32 -28.24
C PRO A 534 -10.96 -18.33 -26.88
N THR A 535 -9.86 -19.10 -26.75
CA THR A 535 -9.09 -19.18 -25.52
C THR A 535 -8.34 -17.89 -25.23
N LEU A 536 -7.74 -17.26 -26.25
CA LEU A 536 -7.13 -15.93 -26.15
C LEU A 536 -8.13 -14.89 -25.65
N LEU A 537 -9.29 -14.78 -26.29
CA LEU A 537 -10.32 -13.82 -25.94
C LEU A 537 -10.86 -14.06 -24.53
N LYS A 538 -11.11 -15.32 -24.16
CA LYS A 538 -11.55 -15.68 -22.81
C LYS A 538 -10.52 -15.32 -21.75
N LYS A 539 -9.23 -15.63 -21.99
CA LYS A 539 -8.15 -15.32 -21.04
C LYS A 539 -7.81 -13.83 -20.95
N THR A 540 -8.01 -13.11 -22.03
CA THR A 540 -7.76 -11.65 -22.06
C THR A 540 -8.98 -10.83 -21.65
N GLY A 541 -10.17 -11.44 -21.59
CA GLY A 541 -11.43 -10.77 -21.19
C GLY A 541 -12.07 -9.91 -22.27
N PHE A 542 -11.66 -10.06 -23.55
CA PHE A 542 -12.23 -9.29 -24.66
C PHE A 542 -13.27 -10.10 -25.45
N GLY A 543 -14.30 -9.41 -25.94
CA GLY A 543 -15.35 -10.06 -26.77
C GLY A 543 -14.91 -10.39 -28.19
N ASN A 544 -13.95 -9.66 -28.75
CA ASN A 544 -13.43 -9.86 -30.09
C ASN A 544 -11.97 -9.39 -30.23
N LEU A 545 -11.29 -9.74 -31.30
CA LEU A 545 -9.89 -9.38 -31.54
C LEU A 545 -9.71 -7.88 -31.76
N ASP A 546 -10.66 -7.21 -32.41
CA ASP A 546 -10.55 -5.78 -32.69
C ASP A 546 -10.60 -4.95 -31.40
N ASP A 547 -11.39 -5.34 -30.41
CA ASP A 547 -11.41 -4.69 -29.10
C ASP A 547 -10.11 -4.95 -28.33
N MET A 548 -9.53 -6.15 -28.44
CA MET A 548 -8.23 -6.44 -27.87
C MET A 548 -7.12 -5.62 -28.55
N TYR A 549 -7.10 -5.55 -29.88
CA TYR A 549 -6.14 -4.75 -30.63
C TYR A 549 -6.31 -3.25 -30.32
N ALA A 550 -7.55 -2.76 -30.28
CA ALA A 550 -7.80 -1.38 -29.89
C ALA A 550 -7.25 -1.11 -28.48
N ALA A 551 -7.46 -2.03 -27.53
CA ALA A 551 -6.94 -1.92 -26.16
C ALA A 551 -5.42 -1.89 -26.11
N ILE A 552 -4.75 -2.70 -26.89
CA ILE A 552 -3.27 -2.68 -27.04
C ILE A 552 -2.84 -1.36 -27.68
N GLY A 553 -3.53 -0.91 -28.71
CA GLY A 553 -3.17 0.29 -29.47
C GLY A 553 -3.26 1.60 -28.66
N TYR A 554 -4.23 1.75 -27.78
CA TYR A 554 -4.29 2.94 -26.91
C TYR A 554 -3.54 2.76 -25.57
N GLY A 555 -2.86 1.61 -25.36
CA GLY A 555 -2.04 1.36 -24.16
C GLY A 555 -2.87 0.94 -22.91
N GLY A 556 -4.12 0.53 -23.09
CA GLY A 556 -4.97 -0.01 -22.03
C GLY A 556 -4.68 -1.47 -21.69
N PHE A 557 -4.04 -2.20 -22.59
CA PHE A 557 -3.61 -3.57 -22.40
C PHE A 557 -2.23 -3.81 -23.04
N SER A 558 -1.37 -4.59 -22.38
CA SER A 558 -0.02 -4.84 -22.91
C SER A 558 -0.01 -6.02 -23.88
N ALA A 559 0.62 -5.85 -25.06
CA ALA A 559 0.85 -6.93 -26.03
C ALA A 559 1.59 -8.11 -25.38
N GLN A 560 2.58 -7.84 -24.54
CA GLN A 560 3.34 -8.85 -23.80
C GLN A 560 2.45 -9.64 -22.84
N LYS A 561 1.51 -8.98 -22.13
CA LYS A 561 0.52 -9.67 -21.26
C LYS A 561 -0.39 -10.60 -22.07
N ALA A 562 -0.86 -10.15 -23.26
CA ALA A 562 -1.67 -10.99 -24.15
C ALA A 562 -0.94 -12.25 -24.56
N VAL A 563 0.32 -12.13 -24.97
CA VAL A 563 1.17 -13.26 -25.39
C VAL A 563 1.47 -14.19 -24.21
N ASN A 564 1.78 -13.64 -23.04
CA ASN A 564 2.07 -14.43 -21.85
C ASN A 564 0.87 -15.27 -21.40
N ARG A 565 -0.36 -14.73 -21.49
CA ARG A 565 -1.59 -15.47 -21.12
C ARG A 565 -1.88 -16.66 -22.02
N ILE A 566 -1.42 -16.65 -23.26
CA ILE A 566 -1.62 -17.76 -24.21
C ILE A 566 -0.42 -18.70 -24.31
N ARG A 567 0.75 -18.29 -23.84
CA ARG A 567 2.02 -19.04 -23.95
C ARG A 567 1.97 -20.41 -23.29
N ASP A 568 1.27 -20.55 -22.17
CA ASP A 568 1.18 -21.82 -21.46
C ASP A 568 0.23 -22.79 -22.16
N GLU A 569 -0.82 -22.27 -22.82
CA GLU A 569 -1.71 -23.08 -23.69
C GLU A 569 -1.00 -23.54 -24.95
N LEU A 570 -0.20 -22.68 -25.56
CA LEU A 570 0.64 -23.06 -26.70
C LEU A 570 1.63 -24.14 -26.34
N LYS A 571 2.23 -24.09 -25.14
CA LYS A 571 3.09 -25.17 -24.62
C LYS A 571 2.32 -26.47 -24.39
N ALA A 572 1.09 -26.39 -23.88
CA ALA A 572 0.22 -27.53 -23.66
C ALA A 572 -0.20 -28.18 -24.99
N LEU A 573 -0.60 -27.36 -25.97
CA LEU A 573 -0.96 -27.85 -27.34
C LEU A 573 0.23 -28.49 -28.07
N ASN A 574 1.41 -27.86 -28.02
CA ASN A 574 2.63 -28.40 -28.61
C ASN A 574 3.01 -29.75 -27.94
N LYS A 575 2.79 -29.86 -26.62
CA LYS A 575 3.04 -31.10 -25.88
C LYS A 575 2.02 -32.20 -26.22
N GLN A 576 0.75 -31.84 -26.47
CA GLN A 576 -0.26 -32.78 -26.95
C GLN A 576 0.02 -33.26 -28.38
N GLN A 577 0.34 -32.37 -29.30
CA GLN A 577 0.71 -32.73 -30.68
C GLN A 577 1.98 -33.55 -30.74
N GLN A 578 2.92 -33.32 -29.83
CA GLN A 578 4.15 -34.12 -29.72
C GLN A 578 3.85 -35.51 -29.12
N ALA A 579 2.97 -35.57 -28.12
CA ALA A 579 2.50 -36.84 -27.54
C ALA A 579 1.69 -37.68 -28.55
N GLU A 580 0.89 -37.05 -29.43
CA GLU A 580 0.19 -37.73 -30.53
C GLU A 580 1.13 -38.22 -31.62
N ARG A 581 2.21 -37.51 -31.91
CA ARG A 581 3.27 -37.98 -32.83
C ARG A 581 4.10 -39.11 -32.24
N ASP A 582 4.38 -39.06 -30.92
CA ASP A 582 5.15 -40.13 -30.24
C ASP A 582 4.29 -41.38 -29.96
N ALA A 583 2.96 -41.25 -29.94
CA ALA A 583 2.04 -42.40 -29.78
C ALA A 583 1.94 -43.30 -31.02
N THR A 584 2.55 -42.92 -32.15
CA THR A 584 2.52 -43.71 -33.42
C THR A 584 3.77 -44.55 -33.67
N VAL A 585 4.70 -44.69 -32.70
CA VAL A 585 5.87 -45.57 -32.82
C VAL A 585 5.97 -46.49 -31.61
N PRO A 586 5.74 -47.81 -31.71
CA PRO A 586 5.94 -48.72 -30.59
C PRO A 586 7.39 -49.20 -30.52
N ILE A 587 8.05 -48.98 -29.40
CA ILE A 587 9.30 -49.62 -29.01
C ILE A 587 9.11 -50.35 -27.66
N PRO A 588 9.44 -51.63 -27.55
CA PRO A 588 9.22 -52.42 -26.33
C PRO A 588 10.41 -52.37 -25.35
N GLY A 589 10.07 -52.32 -24.07
CA GLY A 589 10.77 -52.99 -22.98
C GLY A 589 11.94 -52.32 -22.31
N GLU A 590 11.77 -51.94 -21.05
CA GLU A 590 12.31 -52.57 -19.86
C GLU A 590 11.89 -51.88 -18.55
N PRO A 591 11.73 -52.60 -17.43
CA PRO A 591 11.15 -52.05 -16.21
C PRO A 591 12.18 -51.65 -15.14
N GLY A 592 11.84 -50.63 -14.40
CA GLY A 592 12.27 -50.58 -13.00
C GLY A 592 13.51 -49.81 -12.66
N LYS A 593 13.26 -48.63 -12.00
CA LYS A 593 13.95 -48.29 -10.75
C LYS A 593 13.24 -47.10 -10.10
N THR A 594 12.59 -47.38 -9.00
CA THR A 594 12.11 -46.45 -8.02
C THR A 594 13.26 -45.59 -7.47
N ARG A 595 13.16 -44.27 -7.60
CA ARG A 595 14.04 -43.32 -6.89
C ARG A 595 13.40 -42.92 -5.58
N PRO A 596 14.17 -42.83 -4.47
CA PRO A 596 13.67 -42.42 -3.18
C PRO A 596 13.34 -40.92 -3.15
N ALA A 597 12.32 -40.58 -2.36
CA ALA A 597 11.85 -39.23 -2.13
C ALA A 597 12.98 -38.34 -1.57
N VAL A 598 13.20 -37.19 -2.24
CA VAL A 598 14.12 -36.13 -1.79
C VAL A 598 13.31 -35.14 -0.96
N PRO A 599 13.80 -34.68 0.20
CA PRO A 599 13.08 -33.71 1.05
C PRO A 599 12.87 -32.39 0.33
N MET A 600 11.69 -31.83 0.52
CA MET A 600 11.28 -30.50 0.03
C MET A 600 12.32 -29.43 0.44
N ARG A 601 12.97 -28.82 -0.54
CA ARG A 601 13.81 -27.65 -0.36
C ARG A 601 12.97 -26.38 -0.52
N GLU A 602 13.01 -25.55 0.49
CA GLU A 602 12.42 -24.21 0.49
C GLU A 602 13.09 -23.36 -0.59
N LYS A 603 12.27 -22.74 -1.46
CA LYS A 603 12.70 -21.78 -2.48
C LYS A 603 12.64 -20.39 -1.87
N SER A 604 13.75 -19.67 -1.81
CA SER A 604 13.76 -18.23 -1.60
C SER A 604 13.65 -17.52 -2.97
N GLU A 605 12.77 -16.53 -3.08
CA GLU A 605 12.55 -15.77 -4.33
C GLU A 605 13.78 -14.93 -4.74
N ASP A 606 14.65 -14.57 -3.81
CA ASP A 606 15.83 -13.73 -4.04
C ASP A 606 17.15 -14.52 -4.28
N GLY A 607 17.10 -15.83 -4.38
CA GLY A 607 18.28 -16.67 -4.65
C GLY A 607 19.31 -16.74 -3.53
N ILE A 608 18.98 -16.29 -2.32
CA ILE A 608 19.83 -16.37 -1.11
C ILE A 608 19.17 -17.25 -0.06
N VAL A 609 19.97 -18.13 0.54
CA VAL A 609 19.57 -18.97 1.68
C VAL A 609 20.22 -18.41 2.95
N VAL A 610 19.40 -18.01 3.91
CA VAL A 610 19.87 -17.51 5.22
C VAL A 610 19.77 -18.63 6.23
N GLN A 611 20.89 -18.98 6.89
CA GLN A 611 20.89 -20.02 7.90
C GLN A 611 20.09 -19.61 9.15
N GLY A 612 19.05 -20.41 9.47
CA GLY A 612 18.24 -20.21 10.69
C GLY A 612 17.07 -19.24 10.55
N LEU A 613 16.83 -18.69 9.37
CA LEU A 613 15.69 -17.80 9.09
C LEU A 613 15.03 -18.21 7.78
N SER A 614 13.81 -18.72 7.83
CA SER A 614 12.97 -18.92 6.67
C SER A 614 12.16 -17.66 6.36
N ASN A 615 12.03 -17.29 5.08
CA ASN A 615 11.23 -16.16 4.58
C ASN A 615 11.63 -14.76 5.12
N CYS A 616 12.92 -14.42 5.12
CA CYS A 616 13.37 -13.05 5.40
C CYS A 616 13.58 -12.28 4.10
N LEU A 617 13.20 -11.00 4.12
CA LEU A 617 13.52 -10.07 3.02
C LEU A 617 15.04 -9.94 2.91
N VAL A 618 15.60 -10.19 1.72
CA VAL A 618 17.03 -10.06 1.46
C VAL A 618 17.26 -8.82 0.62
N LYS A 619 18.25 -8.01 1.02
CA LYS A 619 18.67 -6.83 0.26
C LYS A 619 20.19 -6.88 0.04
N PHE A 620 20.61 -6.70 -1.19
CA PHE A 620 22.03 -6.58 -1.50
C PHE A 620 22.58 -5.22 -1.08
N SER A 621 23.70 -5.22 -0.42
CA SER A 621 24.32 -4.00 0.09
C SER A 621 24.89 -3.16 -1.08
N LYS A 622 24.59 -1.87 -1.08
CA LYS A 622 25.06 -0.93 -2.11
C LYS A 622 26.57 -0.66 -2.02
N CYS A 623 27.19 -0.86 -0.85
CA CYS A 623 28.62 -0.59 -0.66
C CYS A 623 29.54 -1.60 -1.36
N CYS A 624 29.06 -2.82 -1.64
CA CYS A 624 29.91 -3.87 -2.23
C CYS A 624 29.22 -4.66 -3.36
N THR A 625 27.93 -4.44 -3.59
CA THR A 625 27.13 -5.01 -4.68
C THR A 625 27.49 -6.47 -4.99
N PRO A 626 27.17 -7.43 -4.07
CA PRO A 626 27.55 -8.84 -4.23
C PRO A 626 26.82 -9.47 -5.43
N VAL A 627 27.51 -10.37 -6.12
CA VAL A 627 26.97 -11.13 -7.26
C VAL A 627 27.13 -12.65 -6.98
N PRO A 628 26.32 -13.52 -7.62
CA PRO A 628 26.47 -14.95 -7.47
C PRO A 628 27.89 -15.43 -7.74
N GLY A 629 28.44 -16.24 -6.83
CA GLY A 629 29.82 -16.69 -6.82
C GLY A 629 30.74 -15.90 -5.91
N ASP A 630 30.30 -14.74 -5.36
CA ASP A 630 31.04 -14.06 -4.29
C ASP A 630 30.81 -14.79 -2.95
N ASP A 631 31.84 -14.79 -2.08
CA ASP A 631 31.66 -15.14 -0.67
C ASP A 631 30.87 -14.05 0.03
N ILE A 632 29.78 -14.42 0.71
CA ILE A 632 28.81 -13.47 1.25
C ILE A 632 28.54 -13.68 2.75
N VAL A 633 28.20 -12.59 3.42
CA VAL A 633 27.78 -12.55 4.82
C VAL A 633 26.54 -11.68 4.94
N GLY A 634 25.59 -12.10 5.76
CA GLY A 634 24.36 -11.37 6.02
C GLY A 634 24.43 -10.56 7.31
N PHE A 635 23.88 -9.36 7.27
CA PHE A 635 23.69 -8.53 8.46
C PHE A 635 22.18 -8.29 8.64
N ILE A 636 21.63 -8.68 9.78
CA ILE A 636 20.23 -8.43 10.13
C ILE A 636 20.07 -6.93 10.36
N THR A 637 19.43 -6.26 9.42
CA THR A 637 19.18 -4.82 9.51
C THR A 637 17.92 -4.55 10.33
N ARG A 638 17.88 -3.38 10.96
CA ARG A 638 16.70 -2.92 11.71
C ARG A 638 15.61 -2.50 10.71
N GLY A 639 14.69 -3.42 10.41
CA GLY A 639 13.49 -3.14 9.59
C GLY A 639 13.57 -3.42 8.09
N TYR A 640 14.70 -3.91 7.55
CA TYR A 640 14.85 -4.22 6.11
C TYR A 640 15.27 -5.66 5.81
N GLY A 641 15.08 -6.57 6.77
CA GLY A 641 15.50 -7.95 6.61
C GLY A 641 17.01 -8.12 6.70
N VAL A 642 17.60 -8.95 5.85
CA VAL A 642 19.04 -9.24 5.85
C VAL A 642 19.73 -8.48 4.73
N SER A 643 20.67 -7.59 5.10
CA SER A 643 21.57 -6.95 4.14
C SER A 643 22.74 -7.88 3.84
N VAL A 644 22.89 -8.28 2.58
CA VAL A 644 23.96 -9.19 2.16
C VAL A 644 25.14 -8.38 1.65
N HIS A 645 26.30 -8.61 2.27
CA HIS A 645 27.58 -8.04 1.90
C HIS A 645 28.50 -9.11 1.33
N ARG A 646 29.50 -8.71 0.57
CA ARG A 646 30.65 -9.55 0.27
C ARG A 646 31.46 -9.76 1.57
N ALA A 647 32.04 -10.93 1.74
CA ALA A 647 32.84 -11.24 2.93
C ALA A 647 34.10 -10.36 3.07
N ASP A 648 34.63 -9.86 1.95
CA ASP A 648 35.77 -8.97 1.87
C ASP A 648 35.41 -7.46 1.96
N CYS A 649 34.14 -7.13 2.13
CA CYS A 649 33.68 -5.73 2.24
C CYS A 649 34.21 -5.09 3.53
N PRO A 650 34.82 -3.88 3.48
CA PRO A 650 35.28 -3.18 4.66
C PRO A 650 34.20 -2.97 5.74
N ASN A 651 32.94 -2.81 5.32
CA ASN A 651 31.80 -2.65 6.24
C ASN A 651 31.35 -3.97 6.88
N ALA A 652 31.79 -5.11 6.36
CA ALA A 652 31.48 -6.44 6.88
C ALA A 652 32.69 -7.10 7.57
N ALA A 653 33.85 -6.43 7.59
CA ALA A 653 35.08 -6.95 8.16
C ALA A 653 34.91 -7.26 9.66
N PRO A 654 35.35 -8.43 10.13
CA PRO A 654 35.22 -8.83 11.55
C PRO A 654 35.79 -7.81 12.55
N GLU A 655 36.82 -7.10 12.14
CA GLU A 655 37.53 -6.09 12.95
C GLU A 655 36.71 -4.81 13.20
N ARG A 656 35.69 -4.54 12.33
CA ARG A 656 34.78 -3.39 12.45
C ARG A 656 33.44 -3.76 13.07
N ARG A 657 33.20 -5.04 13.34
CA ARG A 657 31.96 -5.49 13.97
C ARG A 657 31.96 -5.08 15.44
N ARG A 658 30.98 -4.26 15.80
CA ARG A 658 30.80 -3.87 17.20
C ARG A 658 30.40 -5.10 18.01
N PRO A 659 30.96 -5.28 19.25
CA PRO A 659 30.62 -6.44 20.10
C PRO A 659 29.11 -6.57 20.35
N GLU A 660 28.40 -5.45 20.43
CA GLU A 660 26.95 -5.35 20.65
C GLU A 660 26.15 -5.85 19.46
N GLU A 661 26.74 -5.90 18.27
CA GLU A 661 26.09 -6.31 17.01
C GLU A 661 26.50 -7.72 16.55
N ALA A 662 27.30 -8.43 17.33
CA ALA A 662 27.83 -9.75 16.96
C ALA A 662 26.70 -10.76 16.64
N GLY A 663 25.59 -10.73 17.35
CA GLY A 663 24.42 -11.60 17.13
C GLY A 663 23.58 -11.26 15.89
N ARG A 664 23.86 -10.15 15.20
CA ARG A 664 23.14 -9.72 14.00
C ARG A 664 23.81 -10.19 12.71
N TRP A 665 25.02 -10.71 12.77
CA TRP A 665 25.72 -11.28 11.63
C TRP A 665 25.34 -12.75 11.45
N VAL A 666 24.79 -13.09 10.28
CA VAL A 666 24.29 -14.43 9.95
C VAL A 666 25.01 -14.99 8.73
N LYS A 667 25.15 -16.31 8.71
CA LYS A 667 25.68 -16.99 7.54
C LYS A 667 24.62 -17.04 6.45
N VAL A 668 25.00 -16.63 5.26
CA VAL A 668 24.17 -16.66 4.06
C VAL A 668 24.92 -17.38 2.95
N SER A 669 24.17 -17.98 2.02
CA SER A 669 24.75 -18.66 0.88
C SER A 669 23.86 -18.47 -0.36
N TRP A 670 24.47 -18.52 -1.56
CA TRP A 670 23.73 -18.48 -2.81
C TRP A 670 22.93 -19.79 -3.02
N GLY A 671 21.71 -19.65 -3.50
CA GLY A 671 20.86 -20.78 -3.90
C GLY A 671 21.33 -21.39 -5.23
N LYS A 672 20.96 -22.65 -5.51
CA LYS A 672 21.45 -23.41 -6.68
C LYS A 672 20.82 -23.03 -8.03
N ASP A 673 19.69 -22.33 -8.06
CA ASP A 673 18.92 -22.02 -9.27
C ASP A 673 18.66 -20.51 -9.42
N VAL A 674 19.70 -19.72 -9.59
CA VAL A 674 19.56 -18.27 -9.75
C VAL A 674 19.68 -17.91 -11.23
N LYS A 675 18.57 -17.49 -11.84
CA LYS A 675 18.49 -17.04 -13.25
C LYS A 675 18.20 -15.53 -13.35
N GLN A 676 18.69 -14.72 -12.42
CA GLN A 676 18.52 -13.27 -12.46
C GLN A 676 19.83 -12.59 -12.80
N SER A 677 19.78 -11.41 -13.42
CA SER A 677 20.95 -10.55 -13.61
C SER A 677 21.09 -9.62 -12.40
N TYR A 678 22.30 -9.46 -11.91
CA TYR A 678 22.64 -8.67 -10.73
C TYR A 678 23.37 -7.40 -11.10
N GLN A 679 22.96 -6.28 -10.51
CA GLN A 679 23.63 -5.00 -10.72
C GLN A 679 24.87 -4.92 -9.85
N THR A 680 26.01 -4.57 -10.46
CA THR A 680 27.29 -4.33 -9.78
C THR A 680 27.99 -3.11 -10.36
N SER A 681 28.91 -2.54 -9.59
CA SER A 681 29.68 -1.36 -10.01
C SER A 681 31.17 -1.70 -10.20
N LEU A 682 31.78 -1.02 -11.15
CA LEU A 682 33.22 -1.07 -11.41
C LEU A 682 33.80 0.34 -11.50
N ASP A 683 34.97 0.54 -10.94
CA ASP A 683 35.75 1.76 -11.09
C ASP A 683 36.95 1.47 -11.97
N ILE A 684 37.05 2.21 -13.10
CA ILE A 684 38.11 2.12 -14.08
C ILE A 684 38.96 3.35 -13.90
N TYR A 685 40.25 3.16 -13.59
CA TYR A 685 41.25 4.20 -13.54
C TYR A 685 42.17 4.08 -14.76
N ALA A 686 42.18 5.12 -15.59
CA ALA A 686 42.88 5.10 -16.85
C ALA A 686 43.57 6.45 -17.14
N LYS A 687 44.58 6.46 -18.03
CA LYS A 687 45.12 7.69 -18.58
C LYS A 687 44.08 8.31 -19.51
N ASP A 688 43.77 9.60 -19.30
CA ASP A 688 42.78 10.27 -20.12
C ASP A 688 43.24 10.39 -21.59
N ARG A 689 42.34 10.04 -22.50
CA ARG A 689 42.54 10.16 -23.96
C ARG A 689 41.21 10.21 -24.72
N ILE A 690 41.29 10.74 -25.91
CA ILE A 690 40.19 10.69 -26.87
C ILE A 690 39.81 9.22 -27.09
N ASP A 691 38.53 8.91 -27.20
CA ASP A 691 37.94 7.59 -27.46
C ASP A 691 38.01 6.56 -26.33
N LEU A 692 38.51 6.91 -25.12
CA LEU A 692 38.55 5.98 -23.99
C LEU A 692 37.18 5.42 -23.60
N VAL A 693 36.15 6.29 -23.54
CA VAL A 693 34.77 5.90 -23.23
C VAL A 693 34.20 5.05 -24.38
N LEU A 694 34.56 5.31 -25.61
CA LEU A 694 34.12 4.54 -26.76
C LEU A 694 34.69 3.10 -26.70
N ASP A 695 35.97 2.95 -26.37
CA ASP A 695 36.60 1.64 -26.19
C ASP A 695 35.99 0.84 -25.06
N VAL A 696 35.70 1.50 -23.91
CA VAL A 696 34.97 0.88 -22.82
C VAL A 696 33.59 0.39 -23.27
N SER A 697 32.86 1.22 -24.03
CA SER A 697 31.53 0.87 -24.53
C SER A 697 31.60 -0.27 -25.56
N ALA A 698 32.64 -0.33 -26.40
CA ALA A 698 32.86 -1.41 -27.34
C ALA A 698 33.13 -2.76 -26.65
N VAL A 699 33.91 -2.76 -25.56
CA VAL A 699 34.13 -3.95 -24.75
C VAL A 699 32.84 -4.44 -24.14
N LEU A 700 32.00 -3.55 -23.55
CA LEU A 700 30.71 -3.91 -22.93
C LEU A 700 29.74 -4.46 -23.98
N SER A 701 29.69 -3.89 -25.16
CA SER A 701 28.91 -4.40 -26.29
C SER A 701 29.38 -5.78 -26.74
N SER A 702 30.70 -5.99 -26.89
CA SER A 702 31.26 -7.28 -27.29
C SER A 702 31.05 -8.40 -26.27
N THR A 703 30.89 -8.07 -24.97
CA THR A 703 30.62 -8.99 -23.91
C THR A 703 29.11 -9.16 -23.64
N GLN A 704 28.25 -8.53 -24.44
CA GLN A 704 26.81 -8.49 -24.28
C GLN A 704 26.37 -8.09 -22.86
N THR A 705 27.15 -7.19 -22.23
CA THR A 705 26.92 -6.74 -20.85
C THR A 705 26.00 -5.54 -20.87
N ARG A 706 24.85 -5.65 -20.18
CA ARG A 706 23.89 -4.55 -20.05
C ARG A 706 24.45 -3.49 -19.11
N VAL A 707 24.47 -2.23 -19.55
CA VAL A 707 24.91 -1.06 -18.77
C VAL A 707 23.69 -0.41 -18.09
N ALA A 708 23.79 -0.14 -16.79
CA ALA A 708 22.82 0.63 -16.02
C ALA A 708 23.21 2.11 -15.95
N GLY A 709 24.52 2.40 -15.86
CA GLY A 709 25.03 3.76 -15.79
C GLY A 709 26.52 3.81 -16.12
N LEU A 710 26.96 4.95 -16.69
CA LEU A 710 28.36 5.25 -16.93
C LEU A 710 28.60 6.72 -16.59
N ASN A 711 29.56 6.97 -15.71
CA ASN A 711 29.97 8.32 -15.32
C ASN A 711 31.50 8.44 -15.42
N ALA A 712 31.97 9.28 -16.31
CA ALA A 712 33.39 9.53 -16.53
C ALA A 712 33.78 10.93 -16.01
N LYS A 713 34.84 11.01 -15.22
CA LYS A 713 35.42 12.27 -14.72
C LYS A 713 36.90 12.29 -15.00
N THR A 714 37.40 13.39 -15.56
CA THR A 714 38.83 13.64 -15.69
C THR A 714 39.36 14.32 -14.44
N THR A 715 40.47 13.83 -13.93
CA THR A 715 41.17 14.43 -12.79
C THR A 715 42.17 15.49 -13.25
N ALA A 716 42.54 16.41 -12.38
CA ALA A 716 43.51 17.48 -12.70
C ALA A 716 44.88 16.96 -13.15
N ASP A 717 45.21 15.72 -12.81
CA ASP A 717 46.48 15.06 -13.12
C ASP A 717 46.49 14.33 -14.48
N GLY A 718 45.47 14.52 -15.32
CA GLY A 718 45.37 13.92 -16.65
C GLY A 718 44.96 12.44 -16.65
N PHE A 719 44.30 11.96 -15.60
CA PHE A 719 43.71 10.63 -15.55
C PHE A 719 42.19 10.71 -15.62
N ALA A 720 41.58 9.65 -16.13
CA ALA A 720 40.14 9.46 -16.14
C ALA A 720 39.71 8.42 -15.09
N LEU A 721 38.72 8.76 -14.30
CA LEU A 721 38.00 7.84 -13.43
C LEU A 721 36.63 7.58 -14.02
N ILE A 722 36.36 6.34 -14.46
CA ILE A 722 35.10 5.95 -15.03
C ILE A 722 34.37 5.02 -14.02
N HIS A 723 33.28 5.50 -13.48
CA HIS A 723 32.38 4.70 -12.67
C HIS A 723 31.32 4.05 -13.59
N LEU A 724 31.26 2.73 -13.57
CA LEU A 724 30.44 1.91 -14.46
C LEU A 724 29.50 1.03 -13.65
N GLU A 725 28.20 1.10 -13.90
CA GLU A 725 27.18 0.22 -13.36
C GLU A 725 26.71 -0.75 -14.43
N ILE A 726 26.83 -2.05 -14.17
CA ILE A 726 26.51 -3.12 -15.12
C ILE A 726 25.65 -4.20 -14.52
N PHE A 727 24.96 -4.96 -15.36
CA PHE A 727 24.25 -6.18 -14.99
C PHE A 727 25.04 -7.41 -15.42
N VAL A 728 25.29 -8.32 -14.48
CA VAL A 728 25.98 -9.58 -14.71
C VAL A 728 25.20 -10.75 -14.08
N ALA A 729 25.39 -11.95 -14.63
CA ALA A 729 24.75 -13.17 -14.11
C ALA A 729 25.50 -13.72 -12.88
N ASP A 730 26.83 -13.65 -12.91
CA ASP A 730 27.70 -14.24 -11.88
C ASP A 730 29.10 -13.58 -11.83
N SER A 731 29.93 -14.04 -10.90
CA SER A 731 31.29 -13.56 -10.71
C SER A 731 32.23 -13.98 -11.86
N GLU A 732 31.93 -15.03 -12.62
CA GLU A 732 32.74 -15.45 -13.78
C GLU A 732 32.57 -14.48 -14.94
N GLN A 733 31.32 -14.10 -15.24
CA GLN A 733 31.01 -13.09 -16.25
C GLN A 733 31.63 -11.73 -15.85
N LEU A 734 31.50 -11.33 -14.59
CA LEU A 734 32.09 -10.10 -14.07
C LEU A 734 33.61 -10.09 -14.26
N SER A 735 34.29 -11.19 -13.89
CA SER A 735 35.73 -11.35 -14.05
C SER A 735 36.18 -11.32 -15.50
N ALA A 736 35.36 -11.87 -16.42
CA ALA A 736 35.63 -11.80 -17.86
C ALA A 736 35.52 -10.36 -18.38
N VAL A 737 34.53 -9.61 -17.94
CA VAL A 737 34.37 -8.18 -18.31
C VAL A 737 35.56 -7.36 -17.78
N MET A 738 35.92 -7.53 -16.49
CA MET A 738 37.06 -6.82 -15.87
C MET A 738 38.37 -7.08 -16.61
N ARG A 739 38.64 -8.33 -16.98
CA ARG A 739 39.86 -8.69 -17.76
C ARG A 739 39.89 -8.01 -19.10
N ARG A 740 38.78 -7.92 -19.82
CA ARG A 740 38.71 -7.24 -21.13
C ARG A 740 38.82 -5.72 -20.98
N LEU A 741 38.24 -5.13 -19.98
CA LEU A 741 38.37 -3.71 -19.67
C LEU A 741 39.82 -3.35 -19.35
N HIS A 742 40.54 -4.23 -18.62
CA HIS A 742 41.93 -4.03 -18.27
C HIS A 742 42.89 -4.11 -19.52
N GLN A 743 42.45 -4.77 -20.59
CA GLN A 743 43.23 -4.84 -21.85
C GLN A 743 43.13 -3.58 -22.72
N ILE A 744 42.25 -2.64 -22.38
CA ILE A 744 42.13 -1.37 -23.10
C ILE A 744 43.39 -0.55 -22.87
N SER A 745 43.97 -0.04 -23.95
CA SER A 745 45.18 0.78 -23.89
C SER A 745 44.96 2.03 -23.01
N GLY A 746 45.82 2.21 -22.02
CA GLY A 746 45.74 3.31 -21.05
C GLY A 746 44.94 3.00 -19.79
N VAL A 747 44.25 1.86 -19.67
CA VAL A 747 43.63 1.43 -18.45
C VAL A 747 44.69 0.87 -17.49
N MET A 748 44.78 1.46 -16.32
CA MET A 748 45.78 1.10 -15.29
C MET A 748 45.18 0.15 -14.25
N LYS A 749 43.89 0.34 -13.90
CA LYS A 749 43.23 -0.43 -12.88
C LYS A 749 41.75 -0.52 -13.15
N VAL A 750 41.16 -1.69 -12.86
CA VAL A 750 39.71 -1.95 -12.86
C VAL A 750 39.36 -2.65 -11.58
N ASP A 751 38.64 -1.96 -10.72
CA ASP A 751 38.28 -2.46 -9.39
C ASP A 751 36.76 -2.48 -9.18
N ARG A 752 36.32 -3.32 -8.27
CA ARG A 752 34.97 -3.20 -7.67
C ARG A 752 35.09 -2.20 -6.50
N PRO A 753 34.21 -1.17 -6.43
CA PRO A 753 34.27 -0.22 -5.34
C PRO A 753 34.23 -0.95 -3.99
N ALA A 754 35.18 -0.65 -3.15
CA ALA A 754 35.19 -1.03 -1.74
C ALA A 754 34.49 0.11 -1.01
N GLY A 755 33.22 -0.07 -0.62
CA GLY A 755 32.37 0.94 -0.02
C GLY A 755 32.92 1.59 1.25
#